data_39cfc74dffa2852a9a8a00b7c177206a
#
_entry.id   39cfc74dffa2852a9a8a00b7c177206a
#
_cell.length_a   1.000
_cell.length_b   1.000
_cell.length_c   1.000
_cell.angle_alpha   90.00
_cell.angle_beta   90.00
_cell.angle_gamma   90.00
#
_symmetry.space_group_name_H-M   'P 1'
#
loop_
_entity.id
_entity.type
_entity.pdbx_description
1 polymer ?
#
loop_
_entity_poly.entity_id
_entity_poly.type
_entity_poly.pdbx_seq_one_letter_code
_entity_poly.pdbx_strand_id
1 'polypeptide(L)'
;MKHNYGILSAMLLAFLFFSSCRSNMNPALADREVRELLGDVPGFDWELDQVSRLKDPKDTLYPTVPFDDPDSRKITERIQKNSAYRDGNKSIELVGQDWQKSLPLDENGVVQLNLENAMHLAMLHSSQFQRQKEDLYLSALDVTYERFRLDPNPFAGVSAQADKEITDNEIDLQSRAQLGFQGVAGQGATWVASLANRLTLELSNGDLEVGGSLANLTITQPLLRGASKRIFKERLTQAERTLLSNARSLEQFRQGFFLDVVTGNNPAEGVRGAGIPRVPFYSSSVSGYLGLIQEVQRIRNQEANVAKLKDSLVQLEAAFEAGRIGNRLQVDQARQALFNGQSGLLAAKSSFENRLDGYKLFLGLPPDLPVQVKDQYIEDFRLTDPVLVSIQDQLNQLLQQIRDPKASVVLSDLEEFGQQVLGMKDLLRESLSGLMLDLGLFTDQLPERKKWFQRLRERSDLKELGMGENAFREIELEKLAFDLNQTSLRMEAELKVQLEILTKMVEGLSSVPIEKAKRELASQVNELSGLLLELSLTRASARLESVSTGDVSVDAKQAQQTASELRLDWMNARASLVDSWRMTDLARDDLRTDLDVVLSGDLGSDSIGSGHFKSSEGRLRVGIELDTPLSKVRERNRYQASLIGYQQSRRQYLSFVDSVLLSFRQHARLSKLYQLNFELSRAAVRGAIAQVDLARLRLNEPPQPGKNSQFGATTARDLVNALNDLLEASNSFLSVWIGYEAMRMRLTYDLGTMRLSENGIWEDPGPVLSVVPLP
;
A
#
# COMPACT_ATOMS: atom_id res chain seq x y z
N MET A 1 68.46 -27.82 -18.01
CA MET A 1 67.06 -28.15 -18.34
C MET A 1 66.15 -28.59 -17.14
N LYS A 2 66.70 -28.93 -15.98
CA LYS A 2 65.86 -29.36 -14.81
C LYS A 2 65.32 -28.20 -13.92
N HIS A 3 65.80 -26.98 -14.18
CA HIS A 3 65.41 -25.80 -13.32
C HIS A 3 64.13 -25.09 -13.72
N ASN A 4 63.57 -25.31 -14.91
CA ASN A 4 62.36 -24.64 -15.35
C ASN A 4 61.04 -25.26 -14.81
N TYR A 5 61.11 -26.49 -14.28
CA TYR A 5 59.88 -27.17 -13.81
C TYR A 5 59.33 -26.61 -12.50
N GLY A 6 60.16 -26.07 -11.62
CA GLY A 6 59.74 -25.51 -10.36
C GLY A 6 58.90 -24.19 -10.50
N ILE A 7 59.38 -23.33 -11.40
CA ILE A 7 58.68 -22.06 -11.69
C ILE A 7 57.38 -22.33 -12.48
N LEU A 8 57.45 -23.29 -13.42
CA LEU A 8 56.25 -23.70 -14.17
C LEU A 8 55.23 -24.37 -13.28
N SER A 9 55.64 -25.19 -12.31
CA SER A 9 54.80 -25.87 -11.33
C SER A 9 54.13 -24.84 -10.36
N ALA A 10 54.89 -23.83 -9.87
CA ALA A 10 54.36 -22.77 -9.04
C ALA A 10 53.42 -21.85 -9.82
N MET A 11 53.72 -21.52 -11.09
CA MET A 11 52.81 -20.81 -11.96
C MET A 11 51.56 -21.64 -12.30
N LEU A 12 51.68 -22.94 -12.52
CA LEU A 12 50.55 -23.84 -12.81
C LEU A 12 49.63 -23.99 -11.55
N LEU A 13 50.23 -24.12 -10.37
CA LEU A 13 49.49 -24.10 -9.10
C LEU A 13 48.80 -22.75 -8.88
N ALA A 14 49.45 -21.64 -9.10
CA ALA A 14 48.86 -20.32 -9.07
C ALA A 14 47.71 -20.20 -10.09
N PHE A 15 47.88 -20.71 -11.30
CA PHE A 15 46.86 -20.70 -12.36
C PHE A 15 45.66 -21.59 -12.03
N LEU A 16 45.87 -22.75 -11.40
CA LEU A 16 44.82 -23.64 -10.90
C LEU A 16 44.06 -22.99 -9.73
N PHE A 17 44.75 -22.23 -8.88
CA PHE A 17 44.11 -21.44 -7.81
C PHE A 17 43.30 -20.26 -8.37
N PHE A 18 43.81 -19.56 -9.39
CA PHE A 18 43.04 -18.50 -10.06
C PHE A 18 41.82 -19.03 -10.79
N SER A 19 41.83 -20.25 -11.32
CA SER A 19 40.65 -20.87 -11.91
C SER A 19 39.65 -21.37 -10.86
N SER A 20 40.10 -21.79 -9.68
CA SER A 20 39.22 -22.15 -8.54
C SER A 20 38.59 -20.92 -7.89
N CYS A 21 39.29 -19.77 -7.83
CA CYS A 21 38.73 -18.51 -7.36
C CYS A 21 37.58 -18.01 -8.24
N ARG A 22 37.54 -18.37 -9.52
CA ARG A 22 36.48 -17.96 -10.44
C ARG A 22 35.11 -18.56 -10.08
N SER A 23 35.07 -19.73 -9.43
CA SER A 23 33.82 -20.34 -9.00
C SER A 23 33.17 -19.61 -7.81
N ASN A 24 33.99 -19.03 -6.91
CA ASN A 24 33.49 -18.30 -5.74
C ASN A 24 33.09 -16.83 -6.06
N MET A 25 33.35 -16.35 -7.28
CA MET A 25 32.92 -15.04 -7.76
C MET A 25 31.53 -15.08 -8.45
N ASN A 26 30.84 -16.20 -8.40
CA ASN A 26 29.52 -16.34 -9.04
C ASN A 26 28.40 -15.78 -8.14
N PRO A 27 27.67 -14.74 -8.56
CA PRO A 27 26.53 -14.20 -7.81
C PRO A 27 25.47 -15.25 -7.45
N ALA A 28 25.29 -16.30 -8.26
CA ALA A 28 24.34 -17.38 -7.98
C ALA A 28 24.68 -18.20 -6.71
N LEU A 29 25.89 -18.12 -6.18
CA LEU A 29 26.24 -18.72 -4.89
C LEU A 29 25.63 -17.90 -3.75
N ALA A 30 25.69 -16.58 -3.83
CA ALA A 30 25.07 -15.69 -2.86
C ALA A 30 23.56 -15.90 -2.80
N ASP A 31 22.91 -16.04 -3.96
CA ASP A 31 21.47 -16.35 -4.03
C ASP A 31 21.12 -17.65 -3.32
N ARG A 32 21.94 -18.69 -3.50
CA ARG A 32 21.72 -19.98 -2.83
C ARG A 32 21.91 -19.88 -1.31
N GLU A 33 22.96 -19.20 -0.86
CA GLU A 33 23.24 -19.00 0.56
C GLU A 33 22.11 -18.20 1.25
N VAL A 34 21.61 -17.16 0.58
CA VAL A 34 20.49 -16.37 1.08
C VAL A 34 19.21 -17.22 1.15
N ARG A 35 18.92 -18.05 0.14
CA ARG A 35 17.76 -18.96 0.18
C ARG A 35 17.88 -19.99 1.31
N GLU A 36 19.07 -20.52 1.56
CA GLU A 36 19.31 -21.43 2.70
C GLU A 36 19.09 -20.75 4.06
N LEU A 37 19.39 -19.43 4.15
CA LEU A 37 19.20 -18.65 5.38
C LEU A 37 17.75 -18.27 5.64
N LEU A 38 17.04 -17.83 4.60
CA LEU A 38 15.69 -17.32 4.71
C LEU A 38 14.65 -18.44 4.72
N GLY A 39 15.01 -19.64 4.19
CA GLY A 39 14.08 -20.75 4.09
C GLY A 39 12.81 -20.38 3.35
N ASP A 40 11.69 -21.00 3.73
CA ASP A 40 10.36 -20.70 3.19
C ASP A 40 9.72 -19.53 3.93
N VAL A 41 10.34 -18.33 3.90
CA VAL A 41 9.65 -17.12 4.38
C VAL A 41 8.50 -16.84 3.41
N PRO A 42 7.22 -16.90 3.86
CA PRO A 42 6.08 -16.75 2.98
C PRO A 42 6.13 -15.41 2.22
N GLY A 43 6.03 -15.48 0.90
CA GLY A 43 6.01 -14.29 0.04
C GLY A 43 7.38 -13.64 -0.17
N PHE A 44 8.49 -14.29 0.25
CA PHE A 44 9.82 -13.83 -0.07
C PHE A 44 10.33 -14.49 -1.35
N ASP A 45 10.16 -13.82 -2.45
CA ASP A 45 10.97 -13.98 -3.65
C ASP A 45 11.52 -12.60 -4.02
N TRP A 46 12.83 -12.42 -3.90
CA TRP A 46 13.46 -11.14 -4.23
C TRP A 46 13.64 -10.98 -5.75
N GLU A 47 13.61 -12.12 -6.48
CA GLU A 47 13.64 -12.12 -7.93
C GLU A 47 12.35 -11.47 -8.47
N LEU A 48 12.53 -10.63 -9.47
CA LEU A 48 11.38 -10.01 -10.13
C LEU A 48 10.72 -11.03 -11.07
N ASP A 49 9.42 -11.09 -11.06
CA ASP A 49 8.66 -11.82 -12.06
C ASP A 49 8.95 -11.23 -13.46
N GLN A 50 9.06 -12.09 -14.49
CA GLN A 50 9.28 -11.66 -15.87
C GLN A 50 8.20 -10.70 -16.38
N VAL A 51 7.00 -10.77 -15.82
CA VAL A 51 5.88 -9.87 -16.12
C VAL A 51 5.89 -8.59 -15.27
N SER A 52 6.88 -8.38 -14.40
CA SER A 52 7.04 -7.10 -13.71
C SER A 52 7.47 -6.00 -14.67
N ARG A 53 6.95 -4.78 -14.44
CA ARG A 53 7.42 -3.60 -15.16
C ARG A 53 8.83 -3.19 -14.78
N LEU A 54 9.23 -3.50 -13.55
CA LEU A 54 10.59 -3.28 -13.08
C LEU A 54 11.55 -4.27 -13.77
N LYS A 55 12.73 -3.81 -14.08
CA LYS A 55 13.74 -4.67 -14.68
C LYS A 55 14.52 -5.43 -13.63
N ASP A 56 14.77 -6.72 -13.85
CA ASP A 56 15.50 -7.56 -12.91
C ASP A 56 16.94 -6.99 -12.68
N PRO A 57 17.37 -6.82 -11.42
CA PRO A 57 18.73 -6.41 -11.09
C PRO A 57 19.81 -7.35 -11.66
N LYS A 58 19.49 -8.62 -11.90
CA LYS A 58 20.40 -9.58 -12.54
C LYS A 58 20.75 -9.21 -13.98
N ASP A 59 19.85 -8.55 -14.68
CA ASP A 59 20.10 -8.04 -16.05
C ASP A 59 21.11 -6.88 -16.06
N THR A 60 21.42 -6.31 -14.88
CA THR A 60 22.34 -5.18 -14.71
C THR A 60 23.76 -5.60 -14.32
N LEU A 61 24.18 -6.86 -14.58
CA LEU A 61 25.57 -7.32 -14.37
C LEU A 61 26.61 -6.38 -14.99
N TYR A 62 26.19 -5.56 -15.93
CA TYR A 62 26.98 -4.48 -16.51
C TYR A 62 26.09 -3.23 -16.65
N PRO A 63 26.06 -2.37 -15.63
CA PRO A 63 25.27 -1.15 -15.68
C PRO A 63 25.70 -0.34 -16.90
N THR A 64 24.78 -0.10 -17.81
CA THR A 64 24.98 0.86 -18.89
C THR A 64 25.01 2.25 -18.26
N VAL A 65 26.13 2.96 -18.44
CA VAL A 65 26.26 4.34 -17.97
C VAL A 65 25.22 5.20 -18.67
N PRO A 66 24.47 6.07 -17.95
CA PRO A 66 23.49 6.96 -18.54
C PRO A 66 24.08 7.73 -19.73
N PHE A 67 23.33 7.85 -20.82
CA PHE A 67 23.83 8.42 -22.08
C PHE A 67 24.27 9.89 -21.97
N ASP A 68 23.73 10.62 -21.02
CA ASP A 68 23.99 12.02 -20.68
C ASP A 68 25.18 12.22 -19.73
N ASP A 69 25.78 11.15 -19.21
CA ASP A 69 27.03 11.29 -18.45
C ASP A 69 28.20 11.66 -19.38
N PRO A 70 28.97 12.73 -19.09
CA PRO A 70 30.12 13.14 -19.89
C PRO A 70 31.19 12.07 -20.06
N ASP A 71 31.32 11.16 -19.08
CA ASP A 71 32.28 10.04 -19.12
C ASP A 71 31.72 8.77 -19.80
N SER A 72 30.42 8.71 -20.10
CA SER A 72 29.77 7.57 -20.72
C SER A 72 30.39 7.18 -22.06
N ARG A 73 30.81 8.16 -22.86
CA ARG A 73 31.47 7.94 -24.16
C ARG A 73 32.81 7.19 -24.01
N LYS A 74 33.64 7.57 -23.02
CA LYS A 74 34.93 6.95 -22.78
C LYS A 74 34.78 5.52 -22.27
N ILE A 75 33.79 5.27 -21.44
CA ILE A 75 33.48 3.94 -20.92
C ILE A 75 32.88 3.08 -22.02
N THR A 76 31.96 3.61 -22.81
CA THR A 76 31.36 2.92 -23.96
C THR A 76 32.36 2.54 -24.99
N GLU A 77 33.35 3.39 -25.34
CA GLU A 77 34.45 3.03 -26.28
C GLU A 77 35.34 1.93 -25.74
N ARG A 78 35.61 1.86 -24.42
CA ARG A 78 36.35 0.77 -23.79
C ARG A 78 35.55 -0.54 -23.78
N ILE A 79 34.25 -0.48 -23.55
CA ILE A 79 33.36 -1.63 -23.51
C ILE A 79 33.10 -2.17 -24.94
N GLN A 80 32.93 -1.29 -25.93
CA GLN A 80 32.73 -1.67 -27.34
C GLN A 80 33.90 -2.46 -27.96
N LYS A 81 35.11 -2.40 -27.40
CA LYS A 81 36.23 -3.24 -27.79
C LYS A 81 36.11 -4.70 -27.33
N ASN A 82 35.22 -4.99 -26.42
CA ASN A 82 34.90 -6.34 -25.97
C ASN A 82 33.71 -6.89 -26.77
N SER A 83 33.87 -8.02 -27.45
CA SER A 83 32.91 -8.60 -28.40
C SER A 83 31.49 -8.88 -27.83
N ALA A 84 31.33 -8.91 -26.51
CA ALA A 84 30.04 -9.07 -25.84
C ALA A 84 29.15 -7.81 -25.86
N TYR A 85 29.67 -6.66 -26.26
CA TYR A 85 28.99 -5.37 -26.21
C TYR A 85 28.74 -4.73 -27.58
N ARG A 86 28.78 -5.51 -28.67
CA ARG A 86 28.58 -4.99 -30.03
C ARG A 86 27.18 -4.44 -30.37
N ASP A 87 26.21 -4.65 -29.49
CA ASP A 87 24.85 -4.14 -29.66
C ASP A 87 24.60 -2.76 -28.99
N GLY A 88 25.63 -1.91 -28.93
CA GLY A 88 25.65 -0.61 -28.23
C GLY A 88 24.70 0.49 -28.79
N ASN A 89 23.67 0.15 -29.54
CA ASN A 89 22.62 1.09 -29.97
C ASN A 89 21.25 0.79 -29.32
N LYS A 90 21.18 -0.13 -28.36
CA LYS A 90 19.94 -0.33 -27.62
C LYS A 90 19.84 0.77 -26.56
N SER A 91 18.81 1.60 -26.69
CA SER A 91 18.32 2.45 -25.61
C SER A 91 18.27 1.63 -24.31
N ILE A 92 18.64 2.22 -23.19
CA ILE A 92 18.52 1.58 -21.89
C ILE A 92 17.06 1.14 -21.74
N GLU A 93 16.79 -0.15 -21.85
CA GLU A 93 15.48 -0.71 -21.58
C GLU A 93 15.27 -0.64 -20.08
N LEU A 94 14.54 0.39 -19.64
CA LEU A 94 14.22 0.61 -18.22
C LEU A 94 13.03 -0.23 -17.77
N VAL A 95 12.30 -0.81 -18.71
CA VAL A 95 11.02 -1.49 -18.49
C VAL A 95 11.13 -2.94 -18.93
N GLY A 96 10.58 -3.87 -18.17
CA GLY A 96 10.46 -5.29 -18.55
C GLY A 96 9.65 -5.45 -19.84
N GLN A 97 10.02 -6.39 -20.71
CA GLN A 97 9.39 -6.51 -22.04
C GLN A 97 7.96 -7.07 -21.99
N ASP A 98 7.67 -7.92 -21.00
CA ASP A 98 6.41 -8.70 -20.91
C ASP A 98 5.42 -8.16 -19.86
N TRP A 99 5.66 -7.00 -19.25
CA TRP A 99 4.87 -6.46 -18.16
C TRP A 99 3.39 -6.27 -18.50
N GLN A 100 3.06 -5.99 -19.76
CA GLN A 100 1.68 -5.82 -20.19
C GLN A 100 0.85 -7.10 -20.09
N LYS A 101 1.50 -8.28 -20.04
CA LYS A 101 0.81 -9.57 -19.92
C LYS A 101 0.17 -9.77 -18.54
N SER A 102 0.64 -9.04 -17.53
CA SER A 102 0.10 -9.08 -16.16
C SER A 102 -1.14 -8.21 -15.97
N LEU A 103 -1.48 -7.36 -16.93
CA LEU A 103 -2.58 -6.42 -16.80
C LEU A 103 -3.94 -7.13 -16.95
N PRO A 104 -4.90 -6.91 -16.04
CA PRO A 104 -6.26 -7.41 -16.15
C PRO A 104 -7.06 -6.57 -17.15
N LEU A 105 -6.86 -6.82 -18.45
CA LEU A 105 -7.50 -6.09 -19.54
C LEU A 105 -8.90 -6.63 -19.84
N ASP A 106 -9.83 -5.73 -20.16
CA ASP A 106 -11.11 -6.09 -20.74
C ASP A 106 -11.01 -6.26 -22.27
N GLU A 107 -12.13 -6.56 -22.93
CA GLU A 107 -12.21 -6.73 -24.40
C GLU A 107 -11.80 -5.47 -25.18
N ASN A 108 -11.83 -4.30 -24.55
CA ASN A 108 -11.48 -3.00 -25.16
C ASN A 108 -10.03 -2.58 -24.83
N GLY A 109 -9.25 -3.41 -24.13
CA GLY A 109 -7.88 -3.09 -23.74
C GLY A 109 -7.78 -2.11 -22.57
N VAL A 110 -8.84 -1.95 -21.77
CA VAL A 110 -8.88 -1.11 -20.58
C VAL A 110 -8.62 -1.96 -19.34
N VAL A 111 -7.72 -1.51 -18.47
CA VAL A 111 -7.41 -2.21 -17.20
C VAL A 111 -8.60 -2.09 -16.25
N GLN A 112 -9.10 -3.24 -15.79
CA GLN A 112 -10.17 -3.30 -14.79
C GLN A 112 -9.54 -3.25 -13.39
N LEU A 113 -9.74 -2.14 -12.69
CA LEU A 113 -9.19 -1.91 -11.36
C LEU A 113 -10.27 -2.17 -10.30
N ASN A 114 -10.15 -3.30 -9.62
CA ASN A 114 -10.80 -3.61 -8.35
C ASN A 114 -9.74 -3.70 -7.24
N LEU A 115 -10.11 -3.93 -6.00
CA LEU A 115 -9.17 -4.01 -4.88
C LEU A 115 -8.14 -5.12 -5.06
N GLU A 116 -8.57 -6.30 -5.54
CA GLU A 116 -7.70 -7.45 -5.76
C GLU A 116 -6.66 -7.18 -6.84
N ASN A 117 -7.10 -6.67 -7.99
CA ASN A 117 -6.21 -6.29 -9.07
C ASN A 117 -5.26 -5.16 -8.66
N ALA A 118 -5.74 -4.17 -7.90
CA ALA A 118 -4.91 -3.08 -7.40
C ALA A 118 -3.78 -3.61 -6.50
N MET A 119 -4.09 -4.52 -5.58
CA MET A 119 -3.09 -5.12 -4.70
C MET A 119 -2.11 -6.01 -5.48
N HIS A 120 -2.60 -6.84 -6.39
CA HIS A 120 -1.76 -7.66 -7.25
C HIS A 120 -0.79 -6.83 -8.09
N LEU A 121 -1.27 -5.78 -8.77
CA LEU A 121 -0.44 -4.87 -9.56
C LEU A 121 0.56 -4.10 -8.69
N ALA A 122 0.16 -3.66 -7.50
CA ALA A 122 1.04 -2.98 -6.56
C ALA A 122 2.19 -3.90 -6.10
N MET A 123 1.91 -5.15 -5.75
CA MET A 123 2.94 -6.12 -5.34
C MET A 123 3.90 -6.45 -6.48
N LEU A 124 3.41 -6.45 -7.73
CA LEU A 124 4.18 -6.84 -8.91
C LEU A 124 5.04 -5.69 -9.47
N HIS A 125 4.51 -4.46 -9.48
CA HIS A 125 5.13 -3.33 -10.19
C HIS A 125 5.65 -2.21 -9.29
N SER A 126 5.30 -2.19 -7.99
CA SER A 126 5.73 -1.12 -7.09
C SER A 126 7.22 -1.21 -6.75
N SER A 127 7.97 -0.17 -7.07
CA SER A 127 9.37 -0.05 -6.70
C SER A 127 9.59 0.01 -5.19
N GLN A 128 8.61 0.53 -4.44
CA GLN A 128 8.67 0.58 -2.99
C GLN A 128 8.59 -0.83 -2.38
N PHE A 129 7.69 -1.66 -2.88
CA PHE A 129 7.55 -3.05 -2.41
C PHE A 129 8.80 -3.87 -2.75
N GLN A 130 9.33 -3.74 -3.98
CA GLN A 130 10.54 -4.44 -4.40
C GLN A 130 11.75 -4.05 -3.55
N ARG A 131 11.94 -2.76 -3.26
CA ARG A 131 13.02 -2.28 -2.39
C ARG A 131 13.03 -2.97 -1.03
N GLN A 132 11.87 -3.22 -0.42
CA GLN A 132 11.81 -3.88 0.88
C GLN A 132 12.27 -5.35 0.81
N LYS A 133 11.98 -6.04 -0.28
CA LYS A 133 12.50 -7.39 -0.53
C LYS A 133 14.03 -7.37 -0.71
N GLU A 134 14.54 -6.43 -1.49
CA GLU A 134 15.97 -6.24 -1.69
C GLU A 134 16.70 -5.91 -0.38
N ASP A 135 16.11 -5.07 0.47
CA ASP A 135 16.67 -4.72 1.78
C ASP A 135 16.76 -5.95 2.72
N LEU A 136 15.78 -6.86 2.67
CA LEU A 136 15.86 -8.13 3.40
C LEU A 136 16.96 -9.02 2.83
N TYR A 137 17.06 -9.13 1.51
CA TYR A 137 18.13 -9.87 0.83
C TYR A 137 19.52 -9.36 1.25
N LEU A 138 19.72 -8.04 1.23
CA LEU A 138 20.97 -7.41 1.65
C LEU A 138 21.31 -7.71 3.13
N SER A 139 20.30 -7.77 4.00
CA SER A 139 20.54 -8.13 5.41
C SER A 139 20.91 -9.62 5.59
N ALA A 140 20.45 -10.50 4.70
CA ALA A 140 20.89 -11.90 4.67
C ALA A 140 22.34 -12.03 4.21
N LEU A 141 22.77 -11.22 3.23
CA LEU A 141 24.17 -11.15 2.83
C LEU A 141 25.11 -10.70 3.96
N ASP A 142 24.65 -9.79 4.83
CA ASP A 142 25.43 -9.40 6.01
C ASP A 142 25.67 -10.59 6.95
N VAL A 143 24.70 -11.50 7.09
CA VAL A 143 24.86 -12.74 7.87
C VAL A 143 25.82 -13.72 7.20
N THR A 144 25.73 -13.91 5.88
CA THR A 144 26.65 -14.80 5.16
C THR A 144 28.09 -14.31 5.28
N TYR A 145 28.30 -12.99 5.22
CA TYR A 145 29.60 -12.38 5.42
C TYR A 145 30.17 -12.62 6.83
N GLU A 146 29.37 -12.44 7.89
CA GLU A 146 29.82 -12.67 9.28
C GLU A 146 30.04 -14.18 9.56
N ARG A 147 29.31 -15.09 8.90
CA ARG A 147 29.58 -16.54 8.95
C ARG A 147 30.92 -16.88 8.26
N PHE A 148 31.12 -16.34 7.06
CA PHE A 148 32.39 -16.53 6.32
C PHE A 148 33.60 -16.08 7.14
N ARG A 149 33.49 -15.01 7.94
CA ARG A 149 34.58 -14.56 8.82
C ARG A 149 35.00 -15.60 9.88
N LEU A 150 34.08 -16.47 10.26
CA LEU A 150 34.30 -17.49 11.30
C LEU A 150 34.78 -18.83 10.70
N ASP A 151 34.56 -19.04 9.42
CA ASP A 151 34.97 -20.26 8.73
C ASP A 151 36.47 -20.25 8.36
N PRO A 152 37.07 -21.43 8.14
CA PRO A 152 38.43 -21.52 7.62
C PRO A 152 38.52 -20.92 6.24
N ASN A 153 39.24 -19.81 6.08
CA ASN A 153 39.37 -19.10 4.83
C ASN A 153 40.73 -19.38 4.19
N PRO A 154 40.79 -19.87 2.94
CA PRO A 154 42.01 -19.98 2.19
C PRO A 154 42.55 -18.60 1.78
N PHE A 155 43.83 -18.40 1.84
CA PHE A 155 44.51 -17.23 1.29
C PHE A 155 45.73 -17.60 0.49
N ALA A 156 46.02 -16.80 -0.53
CA ALA A 156 47.24 -16.90 -1.32
C ALA A 156 47.75 -15.47 -1.57
N GLY A 157 49.05 -15.32 -1.50
CA GLY A 157 49.69 -14.05 -1.75
C GLY A 157 51.04 -14.26 -2.44
N VAL A 158 51.38 -13.38 -3.38
CA VAL A 158 52.70 -13.32 -4.01
C VAL A 158 53.18 -11.88 -3.87
N SER A 159 54.36 -11.71 -3.35
CA SER A 159 55.04 -10.42 -3.28
C SER A 159 56.41 -10.51 -3.93
N ALA A 160 56.80 -9.49 -4.65
CA ALA A 160 58.14 -9.32 -5.20
C ALA A 160 58.63 -7.92 -4.74
N GLN A 161 59.83 -7.90 -4.19
CA GLN A 161 60.49 -6.71 -3.70
C GLN A 161 61.90 -6.65 -4.28
N ALA A 162 62.27 -5.54 -4.84
CA ALA A 162 63.62 -5.29 -5.28
C ALA A 162 64.30 -4.37 -4.26
N ASP A 163 65.37 -4.86 -3.62
CA ASP A 163 66.16 -4.11 -2.67
C ASP A 163 67.48 -3.74 -3.34
N LYS A 164 67.84 -2.48 -3.27
CA LYS A 164 69.15 -1.99 -3.74
C LYS A 164 69.96 -1.52 -2.55
N GLU A 165 71.09 -2.17 -2.29
CA GLU A 165 72.00 -1.73 -1.29
C GLU A 165 72.87 -0.59 -1.85
N ILE A 166 72.85 0.55 -1.21
CA ILE A 166 73.50 1.78 -1.73
C ILE A 166 75.00 1.68 -1.64
N THR A 167 75.52 0.88 -0.71
CA THR A 167 76.96 0.73 -0.44
C THR A 167 77.69 -0.14 -1.44
N ASP A 168 77.08 -1.26 -1.89
CA ASP A 168 77.72 -2.26 -2.75
C ASP A 168 77.10 -2.30 -4.16
N ASN A 169 76.11 -1.43 -4.43
CA ASN A 169 75.43 -1.37 -5.73
C ASN A 169 74.78 -2.69 -6.19
N GLU A 170 74.52 -3.59 -5.23
CA GLU A 170 73.84 -4.85 -5.47
C GLU A 170 72.37 -4.66 -5.50
N ILE A 171 71.67 -5.37 -6.37
CA ILE A 171 70.22 -5.36 -6.48
C ILE A 171 69.70 -6.78 -6.25
N ASP A 172 69.00 -6.97 -5.17
CA ASP A 172 68.35 -8.24 -4.81
C ASP A 172 66.88 -8.19 -5.14
N LEU A 173 66.43 -9.16 -5.93
CA LEU A 173 65.01 -9.37 -6.16
C LEU A 173 64.50 -10.49 -5.24
N GLN A 174 63.77 -10.13 -4.23
CA GLN A 174 63.12 -11.09 -3.32
C GLN A 174 61.72 -11.38 -3.79
N SER A 175 61.40 -12.63 -4.04
CA SER A 175 60.04 -13.06 -4.29
C SER A 175 59.56 -13.97 -3.16
N ARG A 176 58.39 -13.69 -2.62
CA ARG A 176 57.74 -14.51 -1.59
C ARG A 176 56.37 -14.92 -2.10
N ALA A 177 56.13 -16.22 -2.20
CA ALA A 177 54.81 -16.79 -2.43
C ALA A 177 54.34 -17.47 -1.14
N GLN A 178 53.13 -17.17 -0.71
CA GLN A 178 52.53 -17.80 0.45
C GLN A 178 51.12 -18.33 0.12
N LEU A 179 50.78 -19.46 0.68
CA LEU A 179 49.52 -20.12 0.55
C LEU A 179 49.13 -20.63 1.94
N GLY A 180 47.88 -20.47 2.34
CA GLY A 180 47.46 -20.92 3.65
C GLY A 180 45.99 -20.90 3.88
N PHE A 181 45.63 -21.25 5.10
CA PHE A 181 44.29 -21.15 5.66
C PHE A 181 44.38 -20.36 6.96
N GLN A 182 43.37 -19.55 7.18
CA GLN A 182 43.17 -18.84 8.45
C GLN A 182 41.75 -19.04 8.91
N GLY A 183 41.57 -19.06 10.23
CA GLY A 183 40.24 -19.23 10.80
C GLY A 183 40.21 -18.89 12.26
N VAL A 184 39.03 -19.02 12.85
CA VAL A 184 38.81 -18.74 14.25
C VAL A 184 38.16 -19.94 14.92
N ALA A 185 38.72 -20.38 16.03
CA ALA A 185 38.20 -21.50 16.82
C ALA A 185 37.22 -21.04 17.93
N GLY A 186 36.45 -21.96 18.45
CA GLY A 186 35.26 -21.74 19.25
C GLY A 186 35.29 -20.81 20.48
N GLN A 187 36.49 -20.42 20.96
CA GLN A 187 36.67 -19.48 22.10
C GLN A 187 37.44 -18.22 21.69
N GLY A 188 37.40 -17.86 20.38
CA GLY A 188 38.06 -16.68 19.87
C GLY A 188 39.55 -16.89 19.56
N ALA A 189 40.06 -18.14 19.62
CA ALA A 189 41.40 -18.45 19.17
C ALA A 189 41.50 -18.25 17.66
N THR A 190 42.43 -17.44 17.21
CA THR A 190 42.76 -17.30 15.81
C THR A 190 43.86 -18.28 15.44
N TRP A 191 43.75 -18.95 14.31
CA TRP A 191 44.77 -19.83 13.80
C TRP A 191 45.09 -19.52 12.33
N VAL A 192 46.37 -19.61 12.00
CA VAL A 192 46.90 -19.42 10.66
C VAL A 192 47.81 -20.59 10.37
N ALA A 193 47.50 -21.35 9.33
CA ALA A 193 48.36 -22.38 8.81
C ALA A 193 48.80 -21.96 7.39
N SER A 194 50.08 -21.78 7.18
CA SER A 194 50.60 -21.30 5.90
C SER A 194 51.87 -22.04 5.45
N LEU A 195 52.00 -22.13 4.15
CA LEU A 195 53.20 -22.55 3.47
C LEU A 195 53.73 -21.33 2.69
N ALA A 196 54.93 -20.90 2.99
CA ALA A 196 55.60 -19.79 2.34
C ALA A 196 56.88 -20.27 1.65
N ASN A 197 57.08 -19.86 0.39
CA ASN A 197 58.29 -20.07 -0.34
C ASN A 197 58.99 -18.72 -0.56
N ARG A 198 60.29 -18.66 -0.28
CA ARG A 198 61.12 -17.47 -0.52
C ARG A 198 62.15 -17.79 -1.62
N LEU A 199 62.23 -16.90 -2.57
CA LEU A 199 63.20 -16.90 -3.64
C LEU A 199 63.93 -15.58 -3.64
N THR A 200 65.23 -15.58 -3.55
CA THR A 200 66.10 -14.40 -3.72
C THR A 200 66.89 -14.54 -4.98
N LEU A 201 66.84 -13.58 -5.88
CA LEU A 201 67.68 -13.52 -7.10
C LEU A 201 68.53 -12.26 -6.99
N GLU A 202 69.85 -12.51 -6.92
CA GLU A 202 70.83 -11.44 -6.97
C GLU A 202 71.02 -11.04 -8.44
N LEU A 203 70.63 -9.82 -8.80
CA LEU A 203 70.66 -9.36 -10.19
C LEU A 203 72.06 -8.91 -10.65
N SER A 204 72.95 -8.59 -9.72
CA SER A 204 74.33 -8.15 -10.03
C SER A 204 75.19 -9.26 -10.56
N ASN A 205 75.07 -10.45 -9.99
CA ASN A 205 75.93 -11.63 -10.38
C ASN A 205 75.10 -12.70 -11.09
N GLY A 206 73.80 -12.59 -11.16
CA GLY A 206 72.95 -13.61 -11.78
C GLY A 206 72.75 -14.86 -10.94
N ASP A 207 73.22 -14.86 -9.71
CA ASP A 207 73.10 -16.00 -8.81
C ASP A 207 71.72 -16.08 -8.21
N LEU A 208 71.13 -17.26 -8.30
CA LEU A 208 69.85 -17.57 -7.71
C LEU A 208 70.08 -18.23 -6.36
N GLU A 209 69.91 -17.48 -5.31
CA GLU A 209 69.83 -18.01 -3.95
C GLU A 209 68.39 -18.53 -3.67
N VAL A 210 68.28 -19.83 -3.71
CA VAL A 210 67.04 -20.54 -3.46
C VAL A 210 66.77 -20.55 -1.96
N GLY A 211 65.96 -19.64 -1.48
CA GLY A 211 65.45 -19.72 -0.11
C GLY A 211 64.50 -20.92 0.03
N GLY A 212 64.47 -21.52 1.21
CA GLY A 212 63.71 -22.73 1.47
C GLY A 212 62.20 -22.48 1.57
N SER A 213 61.43 -23.55 1.63
CA SER A 213 60.01 -23.52 1.96
C SER A 213 59.85 -23.52 3.49
N LEU A 214 58.88 -22.72 3.98
CA LEU A 214 58.57 -22.63 5.40
C LEU A 214 57.08 -22.98 5.59
N ALA A 215 56.80 -24.03 6.32
CA ALA A 215 55.45 -24.31 6.81
C ALA A 215 55.30 -23.71 8.22
N ASN A 216 54.30 -22.90 8.39
CA ASN A 216 54.02 -22.23 9.67
C ASN A 216 52.58 -22.53 10.14
N LEU A 217 52.45 -22.85 11.42
CA LEU A 217 51.19 -22.92 12.14
C LEU A 217 51.27 -21.99 13.32
N THR A 218 50.40 -20.98 13.37
CA THR A 218 50.28 -20.06 14.51
C THR A 218 48.88 -20.11 15.05
N ILE A 219 48.76 -20.28 16.36
CA ILE A 219 47.50 -20.25 17.12
C ILE A 219 47.64 -19.18 18.18
N THR A 220 46.75 -18.20 18.17
CA THR A 220 46.68 -17.13 19.19
C THR A 220 45.38 -17.25 19.96
N GLN A 221 45.45 -17.56 21.26
CA GLN A 221 44.33 -17.71 22.14
C GLN A 221 44.24 -16.50 23.10
N PRO A 222 43.20 -15.63 22.97
CA PRO A 222 42.96 -14.57 23.93
C PRO A 222 42.51 -15.17 25.26
N LEU A 223 43.06 -14.65 26.37
CA LEU A 223 42.72 -15.07 27.74
C LEU A 223 41.86 -14.05 28.49
N LEU A 224 41.94 -12.76 28.17
CA LEU A 224 41.19 -11.70 28.84
C LEU A 224 40.22 -10.98 27.93
N ARG A 225 40.70 -10.11 27.05
CA ARG A 225 39.87 -9.38 26.07
C ARG A 225 39.49 -10.31 24.93
N GLY A 226 38.21 -10.42 24.60
CA GLY A 226 37.73 -11.27 23.51
C GLY A 226 37.73 -12.78 23.82
N ALA A 227 38.16 -13.23 25.00
CA ALA A 227 38.24 -14.64 25.38
C ALA A 227 36.86 -15.34 25.50
N SER A 228 35.80 -14.59 25.65
CA SER A 228 34.46 -15.16 25.79
C SER A 228 33.84 -15.49 24.42
N LYS A 229 33.33 -16.73 24.26
CA LYS A 229 32.56 -17.15 23.07
C LYS A 229 31.44 -16.18 22.71
N ARG A 230 30.79 -15.57 23.72
CA ARG A 230 29.75 -14.59 23.55
C ARG A 230 30.26 -13.31 22.89
N ILE A 231 31.36 -12.76 23.36
CA ILE A 231 31.97 -11.53 22.83
C ILE A 231 32.48 -11.76 21.41
N PHE A 232 33.18 -12.84 21.19
CA PHE A 232 33.72 -13.21 19.91
C PHE A 232 32.65 -13.39 18.83
N LYS A 233 31.52 -14.06 19.14
CA LYS A 233 30.40 -14.28 18.22
C LYS A 233 29.41 -13.12 18.15
N GLU A 234 29.64 -12.02 18.90
CA GLU A 234 28.65 -10.96 19.02
C GLU A 234 28.26 -10.33 17.68
N ARG A 235 29.23 -10.15 16.77
CA ARG A 235 28.95 -9.60 15.43
C ARG A 235 28.01 -10.50 14.62
N LEU A 236 28.28 -11.81 14.60
CA LEU A 236 27.39 -12.77 13.95
C LEU A 236 26.01 -12.78 14.61
N THR A 237 25.97 -12.85 15.94
CA THR A 237 24.70 -12.81 16.67
C THR A 237 23.91 -11.54 16.36
N GLN A 238 24.59 -10.40 16.26
CA GLN A 238 23.93 -9.12 15.89
C GLN A 238 23.40 -9.16 14.47
N ALA A 239 24.17 -9.68 13.49
CA ALA A 239 23.71 -9.82 12.10
C ALA A 239 22.47 -10.74 12.01
N GLU A 240 22.50 -11.91 12.70
CA GLU A 240 21.36 -12.85 12.75
C GLU A 240 20.12 -12.22 13.41
N ARG A 241 20.29 -11.46 14.48
CA ARG A 241 19.19 -10.73 15.16
C ARG A 241 18.63 -9.60 14.29
N THR A 242 19.51 -8.90 13.55
CA THR A 242 19.09 -7.87 12.58
C THR A 242 18.32 -8.50 11.45
N LEU A 243 18.76 -9.63 10.91
CA LEU A 243 18.03 -10.36 9.87
C LEU A 243 16.63 -10.78 10.36
N LEU A 244 16.50 -11.33 11.57
CA LEU A 244 15.22 -11.68 12.17
C LEU A 244 14.32 -10.45 12.35
N SER A 245 14.90 -9.33 12.81
CA SER A 245 14.17 -8.07 12.94
C SER A 245 13.67 -7.55 11.59
N ASN A 246 14.51 -7.64 10.55
CA ASN A 246 14.17 -7.23 9.20
C ASN A 246 13.11 -8.13 8.56
N ALA A 247 13.13 -9.44 8.82
CA ALA A 247 12.08 -10.36 8.38
C ALA A 247 10.72 -10.00 9.00
N ARG A 248 10.69 -9.69 10.31
CA ARG A 248 9.47 -9.20 10.98
C ARG A 248 9.00 -7.86 10.41
N SER A 249 9.95 -6.96 10.11
CA SER A 249 9.63 -5.66 9.51
C SER A 249 9.08 -5.80 8.09
N LEU A 250 9.53 -6.82 7.32
CA LEU A 250 8.95 -7.09 5.99
C LEU A 250 7.49 -7.55 6.10
N GLU A 251 7.16 -8.45 7.04
CA GLU A 251 5.78 -8.88 7.23
C GLU A 251 4.88 -7.73 7.69
N GLN A 252 5.38 -6.90 8.60
CA GLN A 252 4.68 -5.70 9.02
C GLN A 252 4.53 -4.69 7.88
N PHE A 253 5.56 -4.57 7.03
CA PHE A 253 5.50 -3.73 5.85
C PHE A 253 4.45 -4.24 4.84
N ARG A 254 4.32 -5.55 4.63
CA ARG A 254 3.25 -6.12 3.77
C ARG A 254 1.86 -5.71 4.24
N GLN A 255 1.60 -5.78 5.55
CA GLN A 255 0.34 -5.33 6.14
C GLN A 255 0.15 -3.81 5.99
N GLY A 256 1.19 -3.03 6.26
CA GLY A 256 1.18 -1.58 6.06
C GLY A 256 1.04 -1.16 4.59
N PHE A 257 1.63 -1.92 3.68
CA PHE A 257 1.52 -1.69 2.24
C PHE A 257 0.10 -1.95 1.72
N PHE A 258 -0.58 -2.99 2.24
CA PHE A 258 -2.01 -3.16 1.97
C PHE A 258 -2.81 -1.91 2.41
N LEU A 259 -2.55 -1.39 3.62
CA LEU A 259 -3.20 -0.16 4.07
C LEU A 259 -2.85 1.04 3.18
N ASP A 260 -1.62 1.12 2.65
CA ASP A 260 -1.22 2.17 1.71
C ASP A 260 -1.99 2.07 0.40
N VAL A 261 -2.07 0.88 -0.19
CA VAL A 261 -2.86 0.62 -1.41
C VAL A 261 -4.33 1.00 -1.19
N VAL A 262 -4.91 0.62 -0.04
CA VAL A 262 -6.35 0.81 0.23
C VAL A 262 -6.67 2.22 0.70
N THR A 263 -5.90 2.76 1.65
CA THR A 263 -6.22 4.04 2.31
C THR A 263 -5.28 5.18 1.93
N GLY A 264 -4.15 4.89 1.28
CA GLY A 264 -3.10 5.86 0.97
C GLY A 264 -2.24 6.26 2.17
N ASN A 265 -2.25 5.46 3.23
CA ASN A 265 -1.47 5.72 4.45
C ASN A 265 -0.73 4.45 4.88
N ASN A 266 0.59 4.43 4.72
CA ASN A 266 1.41 3.33 5.21
C ASN A 266 1.86 3.59 6.67
N PRO A 267 1.43 2.76 7.62
CA PRO A 267 1.86 2.88 9.01
C PRO A 267 3.18 2.18 9.31
N ALA A 268 3.69 1.34 8.41
CA ALA A 268 4.87 0.54 8.64
C ALA A 268 6.16 1.30 8.32
N GLU A 269 7.17 1.14 9.18
CA GLU A 269 8.54 1.48 8.82
C GLU A 269 9.09 0.39 7.87
N GLY A 270 10.01 0.77 7.00
CA GLY A 270 10.64 -0.18 6.07
C GLY A 270 11.55 -1.20 6.77
N VAL A 271 12.04 -2.21 6.03
CA VAL A 271 12.89 -3.30 6.50
C VAL A 271 14.16 -2.75 7.07
N ARG A 272 14.89 -1.91 6.79
CA ARG A 272 16.15 -1.41 7.40
C ARG A 272 15.95 -0.26 8.39
N GLY A 273 14.81 -0.23 9.08
CA GLY A 273 14.58 0.72 10.17
C GLY A 273 15.62 0.56 11.29
N ALA A 274 16.26 1.65 11.68
CA ALA A 274 17.26 1.63 12.74
C ALA A 274 16.64 1.94 14.10
N GLY A 275 16.89 1.08 15.10
CA GLY A 275 16.56 1.33 16.50
C GLY A 275 15.13 0.97 16.87
N ILE A 276 14.54 1.77 17.76
CA ILE A 276 13.18 1.55 18.26
C ILE A 276 12.19 2.21 17.29
N PRO A 277 11.18 1.47 16.78
CA PRO A 277 10.22 1.97 15.80
C PRO A 277 9.43 3.20 16.30
N ARG A 278 8.98 4.03 15.37
CA ARG A 278 8.05 5.13 15.67
C ARG A 278 6.63 4.70 15.35
N VAL A 279 5.68 5.12 16.18
CA VAL A 279 4.25 4.92 15.92
C VAL A 279 3.74 6.17 15.20
N PRO A 280 3.38 6.08 13.91
CA PRO A 280 2.83 7.22 13.19
C PRO A 280 1.41 7.52 13.71
N PHE A 281 1.07 8.81 13.78
CA PHE A 281 -0.29 9.24 14.11
C PHE A 281 -1.27 8.78 13.04
N TYR A 282 -2.48 8.42 13.47
CA TYR A 282 -3.56 8.09 12.55
C TYR A 282 -3.97 9.33 11.75
N SER A 283 -4.00 9.20 10.44
CA SER A 283 -4.58 10.19 9.52
C SER A 283 -5.99 9.75 9.11
N SER A 284 -6.95 10.65 9.21
CA SER A 284 -8.33 10.40 8.78
C SER A 284 -8.53 10.62 7.27
N SER A 285 -7.52 11.17 6.57
CA SER A 285 -7.60 11.35 5.12
C SER A 285 -7.41 10.01 4.40
N VAL A 286 -8.32 9.68 3.50
CA VAL A 286 -8.26 8.48 2.67
C VAL A 286 -7.97 8.89 1.22
N SER A 287 -6.84 8.44 0.69
CA SER A 287 -6.38 8.80 -0.66
C SER A 287 -6.06 7.61 -1.56
N GLY A 288 -5.97 6.40 -1.00
CA GLY A 288 -5.71 5.17 -1.75
C GLY A 288 -6.92 4.71 -2.59
N TYR A 289 -7.07 3.42 -2.75
CA TYR A 289 -8.16 2.81 -3.50
C TYR A 289 -9.56 3.26 -3.02
N LEU A 290 -9.78 3.29 -1.69
CA LEU A 290 -11.04 3.80 -1.13
C LEU A 290 -11.26 5.28 -1.46
N GLY A 291 -10.21 6.06 -1.57
CA GLY A 291 -10.31 7.45 -2.02
C GLY A 291 -10.73 7.58 -3.49
N LEU A 292 -10.26 6.69 -4.38
CA LEU A 292 -10.72 6.64 -5.78
C LEU A 292 -12.19 6.26 -5.86
N ILE A 293 -12.61 5.25 -5.11
CA ILE A 293 -14.00 4.83 -4.99
C ILE A 293 -14.89 6.00 -4.54
N GLN A 294 -14.45 6.71 -3.50
CA GLN A 294 -15.16 7.89 -3.01
C GLN A 294 -15.38 8.94 -4.10
N GLU A 295 -14.35 9.21 -4.90
CA GLU A 295 -14.47 10.19 -5.99
C GLU A 295 -15.38 9.70 -7.12
N VAL A 296 -15.32 8.42 -7.50
CA VAL A 296 -16.25 7.83 -8.48
C VAL A 296 -17.70 8.01 -8.01
N GLN A 297 -17.98 7.71 -6.73
CA GLN A 297 -19.34 7.86 -6.20
C GLN A 297 -19.75 9.34 -6.08
N ARG A 298 -18.84 10.24 -5.74
CA ARG A 298 -19.09 11.70 -5.75
C ARG A 298 -19.44 12.19 -7.14
N ILE A 299 -18.76 11.73 -8.18
CA ILE A 299 -19.07 12.05 -9.57
C ILE A 299 -20.48 11.56 -9.92
N ARG A 300 -20.84 10.31 -9.55
CA ARG A 300 -22.19 9.77 -9.78
C ARG A 300 -23.28 10.57 -9.05
N ASN A 301 -23.02 10.94 -7.79
CA ASN A 301 -23.94 11.78 -7.03
C ASN A 301 -24.11 13.16 -7.68
N GLN A 302 -23.02 13.73 -8.21
CA GLN A 302 -23.03 15.01 -8.91
C GLN A 302 -23.76 14.92 -10.25
N GLU A 303 -23.57 13.83 -11.02
CA GLU A 303 -24.33 13.56 -12.26
C GLU A 303 -25.82 13.46 -11.97
N ALA A 304 -26.21 12.71 -10.95
CA ALA A 304 -27.59 12.61 -10.52
C ALA A 304 -28.17 13.96 -10.08
N ASN A 305 -27.38 14.79 -9.38
CA ASN A 305 -27.81 16.13 -8.98
C ASN A 305 -28.01 17.04 -10.21
N VAL A 306 -27.08 17.03 -11.16
CA VAL A 306 -27.19 17.80 -12.42
C VAL A 306 -28.44 17.37 -13.22
N ALA A 307 -28.75 16.07 -13.28
CA ALA A 307 -29.97 15.58 -13.92
C ALA A 307 -31.23 16.12 -13.24
N LYS A 308 -31.29 16.09 -11.89
CA LYS A 308 -32.41 16.63 -11.10
C LYS A 308 -32.55 18.16 -11.23
N LEU A 309 -31.42 18.89 -11.28
CA LEU A 309 -31.44 20.36 -11.52
C LEU A 309 -31.95 20.70 -12.91
N LYS A 310 -31.59 19.89 -13.93
CA LYS A 310 -32.10 20.03 -15.29
C LYS A 310 -33.61 19.80 -15.35
N ASP A 311 -34.10 18.74 -14.70
CA ASP A 311 -35.53 18.46 -14.59
C ASP A 311 -36.30 19.62 -13.88
N SER A 312 -35.74 20.07 -12.75
CA SER A 312 -36.28 21.22 -12.02
C SER A 312 -36.38 22.49 -12.89
N LEU A 313 -35.34 22.77 -13.70
CA LEU A 313 -35.33 23.91 -14.61
C LEU A 313 -36.44 23.77 -15.66
N VAL A 314 -36.61 22.61 -16.28
CA VAL A 314 -37.68 22.37 -17.27
C VAL A 314 -39.07 22.55 -16.68
N GLN A 315 -39.28 22.05 -15.45
CA GLN A 315 -40.56 22.23 -14.73
C GLN A 315 -40.85 23.70 -14.39
N LEU A 316 -39.84 24.45 -13.96
CA LEU A 316 -39.94 25.86 -13.64
C LEU A 316 -40.17 26.73 -14.88
N GLU A 317 -39.51 26.43 -15.98
CA GLU A 317 -39.75 27.09 -17.26
C GLU A 317 -41.20 26.87 -17.73
N ALA A 318 -41.68 25.64 -17.66
CA ALA A 318 -43.06 25.30 -17.98
C ALA A 318 -44.09 26.01 -17.07
N ALA A 319 -43.79 26.08 -15.78
CA ALA A 319 -44.65 26.78 -14.80
C ALA A 319 -44.65 28.30 -15.03
N PHE A 320 -43.57 28.88 -15.45
CA PHE A 320 -43.45 30.29 -15.85
C PHE A 320 -44.26 30.60 -17.13
N GLU A 321 -44.12 29.78 -18.18
CA GLU A 321 -44.88 29.92 -19.41
C GLU A 321 -46.41 29.75 -19.19
N ALA A 322 -46.77 28.85 -18.28
CA ALA A 322 -48.16 28.67 -17.87
C ALA A 322 -48.71 29.81 -16.97
N GLY A 323 -47.88 30.83 -16.69
CA GLY A 323 -48.26 31.95 -15.81
C GLY A 323 -48.42 31.59 -14.33
N ARG A 324 -47.99 30.41 -13.91
CA ARG A 324 -48.04 29.94 -12.50
C ARG A 324 -46.94 30.59 -11.66
N ILE A 325 -45.82 30.98 -12.28
CA ILE A 325 -44.71 31.72 -11.68
C ILE A 325 -44.72 33.14 -12.23
N GLY A 326 -44.91 34.15 -11.34
CA GLY A 326 -44.98 35.56 -11.75
C GLY A 326 -43.60 36.21 -11.96
N ASN A 327 -42.50 35.57 -11.60
CA ASN A 327 -41.18 36.17 -11.64
C ASN A 327 -40.14 35.25 -12.32
N ARG A 328 -39.58 35.75 -13.41
CA ARG A 328 -38.51 35.05 -14.14
C ARG A 328 -37.22 34.76 -13.30
N LEU A 329 -37.04 35.56 -12.21
CA LEU A 329 -35.90 35.39 -11.32
C LEU A 329 -35.73 33.94 -10.82
N GLN A 330 -36.83 33.22 -10.55
CA GLN A 330 -36.79 31.83 -10.09
C GLN A 330 -36.24 30.88 -11.15
N VAL A 331 -36.61 31.08 -12.42
CA VAL A 331 -36.08 30.29 -13.56
C VAL A 331 -34.59 30.58 -13.76
N ASP A 332 -34.21 31.86 -13.66
CA ASP A 332 -32.77 32.23 -13.84
C ASP A 332 -31.90 31.73 -12.69
N GLN A 333 -32.44 31.67 -11.46
CA GLN A 333 -31.75 31.03 -10.31
C GLN A 333 -31.58 29.52 -10.50
N ALA A 334 -32.56 28.79 -11.00
CA ALA A 334 -32.46 27.38 -11.32
C ALA A 334 -31.46 27.12 -12.44
N ARG A 335 -31.45 27.99 -13.46
CA ARG A 335 -30.48 27.92 -14.55
C ARG A 335 -29.05 28.16 -14.07
N GLN A 336 -28.84 29.12 -13.17
CA GLN A 336 -27.54 29.37 -12.54
C GLN A 336 -27.10 28.16 -11.71
N ALA A 337 -28.02 27.55 -10.94
CA ALA A 337 -27.71 26.34 -10.15
C ALA A 337 -27.31 25.17 -11.05
N LEU A 338 -27.97 24.98 -12.20
CA LEU A 338 -27.59 23.97 -13.19
C LEU A 338 -26.17 24.22 -13.74
N PHE A 339 -25.83 25.45 -14.12
CA PHE A 339 -24.48 25.78 -14.62
C PHE A 339 -23.41 25.57 -13.53
N ASN A 340 -23.69 25.94 -12.29
CA ASN A 340 -22.79 25.65 -11.17
C ASN A 340 -22.63 24.15 -10.94
N GLY A 341 -23.71 23.37 -11.03
CA GLY A 341 -23.67 21.90 -10.94
C GLY A 341 -22.84 21.26 -12.06
N GLN A 342 -22.99 21.72 -13.30
CA GLN A 342 -22.21 21.25 -14.45
C GLN A 342 -20.72 21.59 -14.30
N SER A 343 -20.40 22.82 -13.85
CA SER A 343 -19.02 23.23 -13.58
C SER A 343 -18.40 22.38 -12.46
N GLY A 344 -19.16 22.10 -11.39
CA GLY A 344 -18.75 21.23 -10.31
C GLY A 344 -18.49 19.79 -10.77
N LEU A 345 -19.31 19.28 -11.70
CA LEU A 345 -19.11 17.95 -12.29
C LEU A 345 -17.80 17.87 -13.11
N LEU A 346 -17.52 18.88 -13.94
CA LEU A 346 -16.27 18.96 -14.68
C LEU A 346 -15.05 19.00 -13.76
N ALA A 347 -15.11 19.81 -12.70
CA ALA A 347 -14.04 19.88 -11.70
C ALA A 347 -13.84 18.55 -10.99
N ALA A 348 -14.92 17.85 -10.62
CA ALA A 348 -14.85 16.53 -9.99
C ALA A 348 -14.22 15.47 -10.90
N LYS A 349 -14.58 15.45 -12.20
CA LYS A 349 -13.98 14.55 -13.20
C LYS A 349 -12.48 14.80 -13.37
N SER A 350 -12.08 16.06 -13.51
CA SER A 350 -10.66 16.42 -13.62
C SER A 350 -9.86 16.07 -12.35
N SER A 351 -10.45 16.27 -11.17
CA SER A 351 -9.83 15.90 -9.90
C SER A 351 -9.64 14.37 -9.79
N PHE A 352 -10.63 13.60 -10.23
CA PHE A 352 -10.56 12.14 -10.27
C PHE A 352 -9.45 11.65 -11.20
N GLU A 353 -9.33 12.19 -12.42
CA GLU A 353 -8.29 11.82 -13.37
C GLU A 353 -6.90 12.08 -12.79
N ASN A 354 -6.66 13.26 -12.18
CA ASN A 354 -5.39 13.57 -11.54
C ASN A 354 -5.06 12.61 -10.38
N ARG A 355 -6.07 12.24 -9.59
CA ARG A 355 -5.90 11.28 -8.48
C ARG A 355 -5.64 9.87 -8.99
N LEU A 356 -6.32 9.46 -10.06
CA LEU A 356 -6.13 8.17 -10.72
C LEU A 356 -4.72 8.04 -11.29
N ASP A 357 -4.20 9.09 -11.93
CA ASP A 357 -2.84 9.11 -12.46
C ASP A 357 -1.79 9.01 -11.34
N GLY A 358 -2.00 9.73 -10.23
CA GLY A 358 -1.17 9.60 -9.05
C GLY A 358 -1.20 8.18 -8.47
N TYR A 359 -2.36 7.55 -8.45
CA TYR A 359 -2.52 6.19 -7.96
C TYR A 359 -1.87 5.15 -8.90
N LYS A 360 -1.98 5.32 -10.23
CA LYS A 360 -1.25 4.50 -11.21
C LYS A 360 0.26 4.54 -10.96
N LEU A 361 0.82 5.74 -10.74
CA LEU A 361 2.24 5.90 -10.42
C LEU A 361 2.61 5.18 -9.12
N PHE A 362 1.77 5.24 -8.10
CA PHE A 362 1.97 4.51 -6.85
C PHE A 362 1.97 2.99 -7.06
N LEU A 363 1.08 2.47 -7.90
CA LEU A 363 1.06 1.06 -8.29
C LEU A 363 2.26 0.64 -9.17
N GLY A 364 3.07 1.59 -9.64
CA GLY A 364 4.17 1.35 -10.58
C GLY A 364 3.74 1.30 -12.05
N LEU A 365 2.53 1.77 -12.37
CA LEU A 365 1.98 1.79 -13.73
C LEU A 365 2.23 3.15 -14.41
N PRO A 366 2.28 3.20 -15.75
CA PRO A 366 2.38 4.47 -16.46
C PRO A 366 1.06 5.27 -16.41
N PRO A 367 1.11 6.61 -16.35
CA PRO A 367 -0.08 7.44 -16.19
C PRO A 367 -1.01 7.42 -17.43
N ASP A 368 -0.47 7.16 -18.62
CA ASP A 368 -1.21 7.10 -19.90
C ASP A 368 -2.03 5.80 -20.08
N LEU A 369 -1.86 4.81 -19.18
CA LEU A 369 -2.60 3.55 -19.24
C LEU A 369 -4.10 3.79 -19.00
N PRO A 370 -5.01 3.32 -19.90
CA PRO A 370 -6.44 3.43 -19.68
C PRO A 370 -6.89 2.48 -18.58
N VAL A 371 -7.49 3.04 -17.51
CA VAL A 371 -7.93 2.30 -16.32
C VAL A 371 -9.38 2.64 -16.01
N GLN A 372 -10.20 1.64 -15.73
CA GLN A 372 -11.56 1.78 -15.24
C GLN A 372 -11.67 1.19 -13.82
N VAL A 373 -12.14 2.00 -12.90
CA VAL A 373 -12.41 1.55 -11.52
C VAL A 373 -13.78 0.87 -11.49
N LYS A 374 -13.81 -0.43 -11.19
CA LYS A 374 -15.04 -1.21 -10.98
C LYS A 374 -14.97 -1.89 -9.62
N ASP A 375 -15.93 -1.59 -8.76
CA ASP A 375 -15.97 -2.21 -7.45
C ASP A 375 -17.38 -2.56 -7.00
N GLN A 376 -17.50 -3.74 -6.41
CA GLN A 376 -18.71 -4.19 -5.74
C GLN A 376 -18.94 -3.48 -4.40
N TYR A 377 -17.88 -3.04 -3.72
CA TYR A 377 -17.98 -2.29 -2.46
C TYR A 377 -18.86 -1.04 -2.53
N ILE A 378 -18.96 -0.41 -3.73
CA ILE A 378 -19.75 0.81 -3.90
C ILE A 378 -21.20 0.51 -4.29
N GLU A 379 -21.51 -0.69 -4.73
CA GLU A 379 -22.88 -1.00 -5.16
C GLU A 379 -23.89 -0.77 -4.03
N ASP A 380 -23.51 -1.09 -2.78
CA ASP A 380 -24.33 -0.83 -1.59
C ASP A 380 -24.54 0.67 -1.31
N PHE A 381 -23.58 1.53 -1.76
CA PHE A 381 -23.64 2.99 -1.62
C PHE A 381 -24.25 3.70 -2.82
N ARG A 382 -24.67 2.99 -3.84
CA ARG A 382 -25.43 3.58 -4.94
C ARG A 382 -26.84 3.96 -4.46
N LEU A 383 -26.95 5.10 -3.79
CA LEU A 383 -28.24 5.65 -3.41
C LEU A 383 -29.09 6.01 -4.63
N THR A 384 -28.45 6.34 -5.76
CA THR A 384 -29.12 6.67 -7.02
C THR A 384 -28.90 5.55 -8.04
N ASP A 385 -29.98 5.03 -8.59
CA ASP A 385 -29.92 4.02 -9.65
C ASP A 385 -29.59 4.68 -11.00
N PRO A 386 -28.51 4.30 -11.69
CA PRO A 386 -28.14 4.88 -12.99
C PRO A 386 -29.18 4.62 -14.08
N VAL A 387 -29.92 3.52 -13.99
CA VAL A 387 -31.01 3.22 -14.94
C VAL A 387 -32.13 4.24 -14.79
N LEU A 388 -32.53 4.55 -13.56
CA LEU A 388 -33.56 5.58 -13.31
C LEU A 388 -33.11 6.97 -13.77
N VAL A 389 -31.83 7.32 -13.58
CA VAL A 389 -31.28 8.60 -14.08
C VAL A 389 -31.33 8.64 -15.61
N SER A 390 -30.94 7.57 -16.29
CA SER A 390 -30.99 7.49 -17.75
C SER A 390 -32.43 7.62 -18.29
N ILE A 391 -33.40 6.94 -17.66
CA ILE A 391 -34.81 7.03 -18.04
C ILE A 391 -35.31 8.46 -17.83
N GLN A 392 -34.97 9.09 -16.70
CA GLN A 392 -35.36 10.47 -16.39
C GLN A 392 -34.79 11.47 -17.40
N ASP A 393 -33.52 11.33 -17.81
CA ASP A 393 -32.91 12.15 -18.86
C ASP A 393 -33.62 11.98 -20.22
N GLN A 394 -33.98 10.75 -20.59
CA GLN A 394 -34.71 10.48 -21.81
C GLN A 394 -36.11 11.12 -21.81
N LEU A 395 -36.83 10.97 -20.67
CA LEU A 395 -38.16 11.62 -20.53
C LEU A 395 -38.07 13.14 -20.59
N ASN A 396 -37.03 13.74 -20.01
CA ASN A 396 -36.79 15.19 -20.08
C ASN A 396 -36.48 15.66 -21.50
N GLN A 397 -35.72 14.89 -22.27
CA GLN A 397 -35.47 15.18 -23.68
C GLN A 397 -36.75 15.12 -24.49
N LEU A 398 -37.56 14.10 -24.29
CA LEU A 398 -38.87 13.98 -24.94
C LEU A 398 -39.80 15.14 -24.58
N LEU A 399 -39.87 15.54 -23.31
CA LEU A 399 -40.65 16.70 -22.88
C LEU A 399 -40.21 18.00 -23.52
N GLN A 400 -38.88 18.21 -23.71
CA GLN A 400 -38.34 19.37 -24.41
C GLN A 400 -38.75 19.37 -25.89
N GLN A 401 -38.65 18.21 -26.54
CA GLN A 401 -39.06 18.07 -27.96
C GLN A 401 -40.57 18.32 -28.18
N ILE A 402 -41.41 17.77 -27.30
CA ILE A 402 -42.88 17.98 -27.33
C ILE A 402 -43.24 19.47 -27.13
N ARG A 403 -42.51 20.19 -26.30
CA ARG A 403 -42.78 21.59 -25.91
C ARG A 403 -42.10 22.63 -26.76
N ASP A 404 -41.15 22.25 -27.66
CA ASP A 404 -40.41 23.22 -28.45
C ASP A 404 -41.36 23.95 -29.43
N PRO A 405 -41.58 25.26 -29.27
CA PRO A 405 -42.48 26.06 -30.11
C PRO A 405 -41.96 26.23 -31.56
N LYS A 406 -40.66 25.96 -31.79
CA LYS A 406 -40.02 26.05 -33.08
C LYS A 406 -40.07 24.74 -33.87
N ALA A 407 -40.32 23.60 -33.21
CA ALA A 407 -40.43 22.32 -33.83
C ALA A 407 -41.86 22.14 -34.38
N SER A 408 -41.99 21.93 -35.68
CA SER A 408 -43.27 21.52 -36.27
C SER A 408 -43.52 20.02 -35.98
N VAL A 409 -43.82 19.68 -34.74
CA VAL A 409 -44.13 18.31 -34.31
C VAL A 409 -45.42 17.84 -35.02
N VAL A 410 -45.28 16.73 -35.76
CA VAL A 410 -46.41 16.10 -36.49
C VAL A 410 -47.00 14.99 -35.60
N LEU A 411 -48.19 14.52 -35.93
CA LEU A 411 -48.88 13.49 -35.14
C LEU A 411 -48.07 12.17 -35.08
N SER A 412 -47.37 11.81 -36.17
CA SER A 412 -46.47 10.66 -36.19
C SER A 412 -45.30 10.75 -35.18
N ASP A 413 -44.80 11.98 -34.93
CA ASP A 413 -43.70 12.17 -33.97
C ASP A 413 -44.20 11.95 -32.54
N LEU A 414 -45.45 12.36 -32.24
CA LEU A 414 -46.07 12.11 -30.94
C LEU A 414 -46.35 10.61 -30.69
N GLU A 415 -46.75 9.90 -31.74
CA GLU A 415 -46.90 8.42 -31.67
C GLU A 415 -45.53 7.76 -31.41
N GLU A 416 -44.47 8.20 -32.11
CA GLU A 416 -43.10 7.70 -31.88
C GLU A 416 -42.64 8.00 -30.48
N PHE A 417 -42.81 9.21 -29.96
CA PHE A 417 -42.48 9.57 -28.57
C PHE A 417 -43.25 8.73 -27.54
N GLY A 418 -44.54 8.49 -27.77
CA GLY A 418 -45.32 7.60 -26.91
C GLY A 418 -44.80 6.15 -26.91
N GLN A 419 -44.41 5.65 -28.09
CA GLN A 419 -43.80 4.30 -28.19
C GLN A 419 -42.44 4.24 -27.53
N GLN A 420 -41.60 5.26 -27.60
CA GLN A 420 -40.31 5.33 -26.89
C GLN A 420 -40.53 5.25 -25.37
N VAL A 421 -41.53 5.96 -24.82
CA VAL A 421 -41.85 5.89 -23.37
C VAL A 421 -42.36 4.50 -23.00
N LEU A 422 -43.22 3.88 -23.81
CA LEU A 422 -43.70 2.51 -23.61
C LEU A 422 -42.57 1.48 -23.67
N GLY A 423 -41.55 1.71 -24.50
CA GLY A 423 -40.36 0.87 -24.60
C GLY A 423 -39.53 0.84 -23.30
N MET A 424 -39.68 1.83 -22.41
CA MET A 424 -38.99 1.87 -21.10
C MET A 424 -39.69 1.03 -20.02
N LYS A 425 -40.85 0.43 -20.32
CA LYS A 425 -41.70 -0.30 -19.36
C LYS A 425 -40.96 -1.41 -18.61
N ASP A 426 -40.12 -2.18 -19.31
CA ASP A 426 -39.41 -3.32 -18.71
C ASP A 426 -38.29 -2.83 -17.78
N LEU A 427 -37.57 -1.76 -18.13
CA LEU A 427 -36.58 -1.11 -17.26
C LEU A 427 -37.20 -0.53 -15.99
N LEU A 428 -38.42 0.04 -16.12
CA LEU A 428 -39.17 0.55 -14.97
C LEU A 428 -39.58 -0.57 -14.01
N ARG A 429 -40.02 -1.72 -14.54
CA ARG A 429 -40.35 -2.91 -13.74
C ARG A 429 -39.12 -3.50 -13.06
N GLU A 430 -38.02 -3.55 -13.76
CA GLU A 430 -36.75 -4.01 -13.19
C GLU A 430 -36.30 -3.10 -12.04
N SER A 431 -36.39 -1.79 -12.19
CA SER A 431 -36.06 -0.84 -11.14
C SER A 431 -37.00 -0.97 -9.92
N LEU A 432 -38.28 -1.26 -10.12
CA LEU A 432 -39.22 -1.53 -9.04
C LEU A 432 -38.92 -2.84 -8.33
N SER A 433 -38.57 -3.90 -9.07
CA SER A 433 -38.14 -5.18 -8.47
C SER A 433 -36.85 -5.01 -7.64
N GLY A 434 -35.94 -4.15 -8.11
CA GLY A 434 -34.74 -3.74 -7.35
C GLY A 434 -35.08 -3.03 -6.03
N LEU A 435 -36.11 -2.17 -6.01
CA LEU A 435 -36.60 -1.55 -4.75
C LEU A 435 -37.08 -2.61 -3.77
N MET A 436 -37.85 -3.61 -4.23
CA MET A 436 -38.33 -4.69 -3.37
C MET A 436 -37.17 -5.49 -2.77
N LEU A 437 -36.13 -5.73 -3.53
CA LEU A 437 -34.93 -6.43 -3.06
C LEU A 437 -34.20 -5.59 -2.01
N ASP A 438 -33.99 -4.28 -2.26
CA ASP A 438 -33.35 -3.35 -1.33
C ASP A 438 -34.14 -3.24 0.01
N LEU A 439 -35.48 -3.28 -0.04
CA LEU A 439 -36.34 -3.32 1.15
C LEU A 439 -36.22 -4.64 1.92
N GLY A 440 -36.07 -5.77 1.19
CA GLY A 440 -35.80 -7.07 1.79
C GLY A 440 -34.51 -7.04 2.60
N LEU A 441 -33.41 -6.54 2.02
CA LEU A 441 -32.12 -6.39 2.70
C LEU A 441 -32.22 -5.50 3.95
N PHE A 442 -32.96 -4.38 3.89
CA PHE A 442 -33.19 -3.54 5.06
C PHE A 442 -33.96 -4.26 6.16
N THR A 443 -35.01 -5.03 5.79
CA THR A 443 -35.82 -5.79 6.74
C THR A 443 -35.01 -6.88 7.44
N ASP A 444 -34.14 -7.56 6.72
CA ASP A 444 -33.22 -8.58 7.26
C ASP A 444 -32.22 -8.00 8.26
N GLN A 445 -31.77 -6.77 8.05
CA GLN A 445 -30.84 -6.08 8.94
C GLN A 445 -31.52 -5.39 10.13
N LEU A 446 -32.83 -5.24 10.12
CA LEU A 446 -33.58 -4.52 11.16
C LEU A 446 -33.29 -5.00 12.60
N PRO A 447 -33.19 -6.32 12.90
CA PRO A 447 -32.88 -6.79 14.24
C PRO A 447 -31.52 -6.34 14.75
N GLU A 448 -30.50 -6.39 13.90
CA GLU A 448 -29.15 -5.96 14.25
C GLU A 448 -29.07 -4.44 14.47
N ARG A 449 -29.78 -3.67 13.66
CA ARG A 449 -29.86 -2.21 13.80
C ARG A 449 -30.60 -1.78 15.07
N LYS A 450 -31.62 -2.52 15.50
CA LYS A 450 -32.28 -2.30 16.79
C LYS A 450 -31.32 -2.49 17.96
N LYS A 451 -30.58 -3.60 17.97
CA LYS A 451 -29.51 -3.84 18.97
C LYS A 451 -28.46 -2.74 18.96
N TRP A 452 -28.12 -2.24 17.77
CA TRP A 452 -27.18 -1.13 17.62
C TRP A 452 -27.73 0.17 18.24
N PHE A 453 -28.98 0.52 18.00
CA PHE A 453 -29.63 1.69 18.59
C PHE A 453 -29.73 1.57 20.11
N GLN A 454 -29.98 0.39 20.68
CA GLN A 454 -29.94 0.15 22.12
C GLN A 454 -28.55 0.47 22.69
N ARG A 455 -27.48 -0.07 22.07
CA ARG A 455 -26.11 0.21 22.49
C ARG A 455 -25.75 1.69 22.41
N LEU A 456 -26.19 2.39 21.37
CA LEU A 456 -25.95 3.83 21.26
C LEU A 456 -26.64 4.61 22.37
N ARG A 457 -27.90 4.27 22.74
CA ARG A 457 -28.61 4.93 23.83
C ARG A 457 -27.99 4.73 25.21
N GLU A 458 -27.34 3.61 25.44
CA GLU A 458 -26.65 3.32 26.72
C GLU A 458 -25.38 4.16 26.89
N ARG A 459 -24.87 4.80 25.85
CA ARG A 459 -23.66 5.61 25.90
C ARG A 459 -23.85 6.90 26.71
N SER A 460 -22.95 7.11 27.68
CA SER A 460 -22.96 8.29 28.57
C SER A 460 -22.67 9.61 27.83
N ASP A 461 -21.89 9.56 26.75
CA ASP A 461 -21.50 10.74 25.97
C ASP A 461 -22.68 11.36 25.17
N LEU A 462 -23.72 10.59 24.84
CA LEU A 462 -24.92 11.15 24.21
C LEU A 462 -25.71 12.11 25.14
N LYS A 463 -25.66 11.84 26.42
CA LYS A 463 -26.31 12.74 27.42
C LYS A 463 -25.56 14.08 27.51
N GLU A 464 -24.23 14.05 27.42
CA GLU A 464 -23.39 15.25 27.40
C GLU A 464 -23.59 16.10 26.13
N LEU A 465 -23.92 15.46 25.00
CA LEU A 465 -24.22 16.12 23.73
C LEU A 465 -25.62 16.69 23.66
N GLY A 466 -26.44 16.59 24.73
CA GLY A 466 -27.82 17.04 24.75
C GLY A 466 -28.78 16.22 23.87
N MET A 467 -28.31 15.05 23.38
CA MET A 467 -29.13 14.08 22.67
C MET A 467 -29.93 13.30 23.72
N GLY A 468 -31.16 13.76 23.98
CA GLY A 468 -32.03 13.16 24.97
C GLY A 468 -32.50 11.75 24.63
N GLU A 469 -33.34 11.16 25.49
CA GLU A 469 -33.90 9.80 25.34
C GLU A 469 -34.66 9.56 24.02
N ASN A 470 -34.93 10.65 23.27
CA ASN A 470 -35.66 10.60 21.99
C ASN A 470 -34.79 10.29 20.77
N ALA A 471 -33.49 10.35 20.89
CA ALA A 471 -32.57 9.94 19.80
C ALA A 471 -32.48 8.43 19.70
N PHE A 472 -32.41 7.91 18.47
CA PHE A 472 -32.19 6.49 18.16
C PHE A 472 -33.25 5.54 18.78
N ARG A 473 -34.56 5.85 18.58
CA ARG A 473 -35.65 4.99 19.01
C ARG A 473 -35.87 3.84 18.03
N GLU A 474 -35.98 2.64 18.54
CA GLU A 474 -36.25 1.42 17.75
C GLU A 474 -37.59 1.53 17.01
N ILE A 475 -38.62 2.16 17.63
CA ILE A 475 -39.94 2.34 17.05
C ILE A 475 -39.91 3.22 15.78
N GLU A 476 -38.92 4.12 15.66
CA GLU A 476 -38.75 4.94 14.47
C GLU A 476 -38.25 4.12 13.28
N LEU A 477 -37.39 3.12 13.52
CA LEU A 477 -36.96 2.18 12.49
C LEU A 477 -38.10 1.29 12.02
N GLU A 478 -38.95 0.80 12.92
CA GLU A 478 -40.11 -0.02 12.58
C GLU A 478 -41.12 0.77 11.76
N LYS A 479 -41.38 2.00 12.18
CA LYS A 479 -42.26 2.91 11.45
C LYS A 479 -41.70 3.20 10.05
N LEU A 480 -40.40 3.50 9.94
CA LEU A 480 -39.74 3.74 8.66
C LEU A 480 -39.84 2.52 7.71
N ALA A 481 -39.62 1.32 8.22
CA ALA A 481 -39.74 0.11 7.45
C ALA A 481 -41.16 -0.13 6.94
N PHE A 482 -42.17 0.14 7.82
CA PHE A 482 -43.55 0.05 7.45
C PHE A 482 -43.94 1.12 6.39
N ASP A 483 -43.54 2.39 6.58
CA ASP A 483 -43.84 3.47 5.66
C ASP A 483 -43.20 3.26 4.27
N LEU A 484 -41.95 2.79 4.22
CA LEU A 484 -41.28 2.48 2.96
C LEU A 484 -41.95 1.30 2.23
N ASN A 485 -42.41 0.27 2.95
CA ASN A 485 -43.11 -0.85 2.37
C ASN A 485 -44.48 -0.44 1.81
N GLN A 486 -45.23 0.37 2.54
CA GLN A 486 -46.52 0.94 2.07
C GLN A 486 -46.33 1.83 0.83
N THR A 487 -45.29 2.66 0.83
CA THR A 487 -44.95 3.50 -0.32
C THR A 487 -44.61 2.68 -1.55
N SER A 488 -43.84 1.62 -1.38
CA SER A 488 -43.47 0.70 -2.46
C SER A 488 -44.69 0.04 -3.09
N LEU A 489 -45.62 -0.47 -2.29
CA LEU A 489 -46.87 -1.08 -2.79
C LEU A 489 -47.77 -0.08 -3.51
N ARG A 490 -47.86 1.17 -3.01
CA ARG A 490 -48.58 2.24 -3.67
C ARG A 490 -47.99 2.57 -5.03
N MET A 491 -46.68 2.71 -5.10
CA MET A 491 -45.95 3.04 -6.34
C MET A 491 -46.08 1.93 -7.40
N GLU A 492 -46.11 0.67 -6.98
CA GLU A 492 -46.33 -0.45 -7.89
C GLU A 492 -47.72 -0.34 -8.56
N ALA A 493 -48.75 -0.05 -7.75
CA ALA A 493 -50.13 0.16 -8.23
C ALA A 493 -50.24 1.38 -9.16
N GLU A 494 -49.67 2.52 -8.76
CA GLU A 494 -49.68 3.76 -9.54
C GLU A 494 -48.95 3.62 -10.87
N LEU A 495 -47.74 3.02 -10.88
CA LEU A 495 -46.97 2.80 -12.09
C LEU A 495 -47.74 1.92 -13.09
N LYS A 496 -48.41 0.87 -12.61
CA LYS A 496 -49.25 0.02 -13.45
C LYS A 496 -50.42 0.81 -14.08
N VAL A 497 -51.09 1.64 -13.31
CA VAL A 497 -52.18 2.48 -13.80
C VAL A 497 -51.68 3.48 -14.85
N GLN A 498 -50.57 4.17 -14.57
CA GLN A 498 -50.02 5.16 -15.50
C GLN A 498 -49.58 4.55 -16.82
N LEU A 499 -48.96 3.37 -16.79
CA LEU A 499 -48.58 2.64 -18.01
C LEU A 499 -49.83 2.18 -18.82
N GLU A 500 -50.91 1.78 -18.16
CA GLU A 500 -52.16 1.44 -18.84
C GLU A 500 -52.82 2.70 -19.50
N ILE A 501 -52.84 3.86 -18.79
CA ILE A 501 -53.34 5.12 -19.34
C ILE A 501 -52.50 5.54 -20.54
N LEU A 502 -51.17 5.49 -20.43
CA LEU A 502 -50.26 5.82 -21.55
C LEU A 502 -50.48 4.92 -22.75
N THR A 503 -50.65 3.62 -22.54
CA THR A 503 -50.93 2.66 -23.65
C THR A 503 -52.21 3.03 -24.39
N LYS A 504 -53.31 3.27 -23.67
CA LYS A 504 -54.58 3.68 -24.28
C LYS A 504 -54.50 5.01 -24.94
N MET A 505 -53.72 5.95 -24.40
CA MET A 505 -53.51 7.26 -24.98
C MET A 505 -52.75 7.17 -26.32
N VAL A 506 -51.65 6.41 -26.37
CA VAL A 506 -50.84 6.21 -27.59
C VAL A 506 -51.66 5.56 -28.68
N GLU A 507 -52.54 4.58 -28.35
CA GLU A 507 -53.45 3.94 -29.29
C GLU A 507 -54.52 4.91 -29.82
N GLY A 508 -54.91 5.94 -29.03
CA GLY A 508 -55.92 6.90 -29.40
C GLY A 508 -55.43 8.24 -29.98
N LEU A 509 -54.08 8.44 -30.08
CA LEU A 509 -53.49 9.72 -30.49
C LEU A 509 -53.96 10.18 -31.89
N SER A 510 -54.16 9.26 -32.81
CA SER A 510 -54.61 9.54 -34.19
C SER A 510 -56.00 10.13 -34.30
N SER A 511 -56.82 10.03 -33.25
CA SER A 511 -58.22 10.53 -33.21
C SER A 511 -58.40 11.91 -32.55
N VAL A 512 -57.30 12.49 -32.03
CA VAL A 512 -57.35 13.73 -31.24
C VAL A 512 -56.63 14.90 -31.95
N PRO A 513 -57.11 16.16 -31.83
CA PRO A 513 -56.40 17.33 -32.38
C PRO A 513 -55.00 17.45 -31.82
N ILE A 514 -53.99 17.77 -32.66
CA ILE A 514 -52.56 17.74 -32.37
C ILE A 514 -52.20 18.57 -31.08
N GLU A 515 -52.80 19.73 -30.93
CA GLU A 515 -52.54 20.57 -29.74
C GLU A 515 -53.09 19.99 -28.41
N LYS A 516 -54.13 19.15 -28.51
CA LYS A 516 -54.68 18.43 -27.37
C LYS A 516 -53.81 17.20 -27.08
N ALA A 517 -53.43 16.48 -28.14
CA ALA A 517 -52.54 15.33 -28.03
C ALA A 517 -51.18 15.71 -27.41
N LYS A 518 -50.56 16.83 -27.84
CA LYS A 518 -49.35 17.37 -27.26
C LYS A 518 -49.48 17.61 -25.74
N ARG A 519 -50.56 18.29 -25.31
CA ARG A 519 -50.76 18.60 -23.90
C ARG A 519 -51.02 17.37 -23.06
N GLU A 520 -51.81 16.43 -23.54
CA GLU A 520 -52.10 15.18 -22.84
C GLU A 520 -50.84 14.30 -22.72
N LEU A 521 -50.07 14.13 -23.79
CA LEU A 521 -48.82 13.36 -23.76
C LEU A 521 -47.79 14.02 -22.84
N ALA A 522 -47.61 15.34 -22.91
CA ALA A 522 -46.70 16.06 -22.02
C ALA A 522 -47.10 15.95 -20.55
N SER A 523 -48.42 15.93 -20.26
CA SER A 523 -48.94 15.74 -18.88
C SER A 523 -48.62 14.35 -18.36
N GLN A 524 -48.81 13.30 -19.17
CA GLN A 524 -48.56 11.92 -18.76
C GLN A 524 -47.09 11.65 -18.61
N VAL A 525 -46.23 12.15 -19.50
CA VAL A 525 -44.77 12.04 -19.34
C VAL A 525 -44.29 12.76 -18.10
N ASN A 526 -44.87 13.91 -17.76
CA ASN A 526 -44.54 14.64 -16.55
C ASN A 526 -44.97 13.90 -15.26
N GLU A 527 -46.16 13.27 -15.25
CA GLU A 527 -46.60 12.42 -14.15
C GLU A 527 -45.69 11.20 -13.96
N LEU A 528 -45.29 10.55 -15.06
CA LEU A 528 -44.35 9.42 -15.03
C LEU A 528 -42.97 9.85 -14.53
N SER A 529 -42.45 11.01 -14.97
CA SER A 529 -41.20 11.58 -14.45
C SER A 529 -41.29 11.83 -12.95
N GLY A 530 -42.46 12.24 -12.49
CA GLY A 530 -42.74 12.40 -11.08
C GLY A 530 -42.68 11.11 -10.27
N LEU A 531 -43.27 10.04 -10.75
CA LEU A 531 -43.20 8.72 -10.09
C LEU A 531 -41.78 8.17 -10.08
N LEU A 532 -41.01 8.40 -11.15
CA LEU A 532 -39.61 8.00 -11.19
C LEU A 532 -38.73 8.67 -10.14
N LEU A 533 -38.94 9.95 -9.91
CA LEU A 533 -38.19 10.62 -8.86
C LEU A 533 -38.57 10.07 -7.49
N GLU A 534 -39.87 9.83 -7.23
CA GLU A 534 -40.33 9.20 -5.98
C GLU A 534 -39.75 7.78 -5.82
N LEU A 535 -39.70 6.98 -6.90
CA LEU A 535 -39.05 5.66 -6.91
C LEU A 535 -37.56 5.77 -6.57
N SER A 536 -36.87 6.71 -7.19
CA SER A 536 -35.45 6.97 -6.91
C SER A 536 -35.19 7.34 -5.45
N LEU A 537 -36.02 8.21 -4.86
CA LEU A 537 -35.90 8.65 -3.46
C LEU A 537 -36.23 7.52 -2.47
N THR A 538 -37.27 6.72 -2.76
CA THR A 538 -37.66 5.59 -1.93
C THR A 538 -36.61 4.49 -1.95
N ARG A 539 -36.04 4.20 -3.12
CA ARG A 539 -34.94 3.26 -3.28
C ARG A 539 -33.68 3.74 -2.58
N ALA A 540 -33.34 5.03 -2.72
CA ALA A 540 -32.25 5.65 -1.98
C ALA A 540 -32.42 5.49 -0.46
N SER A 541 -33.65 5.67 0.05
CA SER A 541 -33.95 5.48 1.47
C SER A 541 -33.79 4.03 1.91
N ALA A 542 -34.25 3.04 1.13
CA ALA A 542 -34.12 1.63 1.44
C ALA A 542 -32.64 1.20 1.48
N ARG A 543 -31.85 1.59 0.47
CA ARG A 543 -30.41 1.34 0.40
C ARG A 543 -29.64 2.01 1.53
N LEU A 544 -29.95 3.28 1.83
CA LEU A 544 -29.35 3.99 2.95
C LEU A 544 -29.49 3.22 4.27
N GLU A 545 -30.65 2.59 4.47
CA GLU A 545 -30.96 1.87 5.70
C GLU A 545 -30.37 0.44 5.71
N SER A 546 -30.05 -0.15 4.57
CA SER A 546 -29.39 -1.47 4.47
C SER A 546 -27.88 -1.42 4.67
N VAL A 547 -27.22 -0.25 4.55
CA VAL A 547 -25.78 -0.12 4.79
C VAL A 547 -25.47 -0.37 6.27
N SER A 548 -24.56 -1.31 6.54
CA SER A 548 -24.08 -1.61 7.89
C SER A 548 -22.58 -1.39 8.01
N THR A 549 -22.09 -1.33 9.24
CA THR A 549 -20.66 -1.25 9.57
C THR A 549 -20.32 -2.34 10.56
N GLY A 550 -19.11 -2.90 10.47
CA GLY A 550 -18.61 -3.84 11.46
C GLY A 550 -18.52 -3.19 12.85
N ASP A 551 -18.86 -3.95 13.90
CA ASP A 551 -18.78 -3.43 15.27
C ASP A 551 -17.32 -3.28 15.72
N VAL A 552 -17.00 -2.17 16.40
CA VAL A 552 -15.68 -1.89 16.96
C VAL A 552 -15.82 -1.49 18.42
N SER A 553 -15.19 -2.29 19.31
CA SER A 553 -15.12 -1.98 20.74
C SER A 553 -13.67 -2.01 21.21
N VAL A 554 -13.14 -0.85 21.61
CA VAL A 554 -11.74 -0.68 22.01
C VAL A 554 -11.64 -0.20 23.45
N ASP A 555 -11.07 -1.05 24.32
CA ASP A 555 -10.45 -0.62 25.56
C ASP A 555 -8.95 -0.42 25.34
N ALA A 556 -8.45 0.78 25.55
CA ALA A 556 -7.07 1.15 25.20
C ALA A 556 -6.00 0.36 25.98
N LYS A 557 -6.27 -0.05 27.22
CA LYS A 557 -5.31 -0.81 28.03
C LYS A 557 -5.27 -2.28 27.60
N GLN A 558 -6.44 -2.87 27.37
CA GLN A 558 -6.54 -4.24 26.85
C GLN A 558 -5.93 -4.35 25.46
N ALA A 559 -6.21 -3.39 24.58
CA ALA A 559 -5.63 -3.29 23.25
C ALA A 559 -4.09 -3.20 23.29
N GLN A 560 -3.55 -2.42 24.24
CA GLN A 560 -2.10 -2.33 24.45
C GLN A 560 -1.51 -3.67 24.91
N GLN A 561 -2.18 -4.41 25.76
CA GLN A 561 -1.73 -5.74 26.19
C GLN A 561 -1.68 -6.70 25.00
N THR A 562 -2.76 -6.81 24.22
CA THR A 562 -2.82 -7.63 23.01
C THR A 562 -1.71 -7.23 22.01
N ALA A 563 -1.53 -5.94 21.76
CA ALA A 563 -0.50 -5.43 20.87
C ALA A 563 0.92 -5.77 21.38
N SER A 564 1.14 -5.77 22.70
CA SER A 564 2.45 -6.09 23.26
C SER A 564 2.88 -7.54 23.02
N GLU A 565 1.94 -8.42 22.74
CA GLU A 565 2.16 -9.85 22.48
C GLU A 565 2.22 -10.14 20.97
N LEU A 566 1.41 -9.47 20.16
CA LEU A 566 1.22 -9.80 18.75
C LEU A 566 1.99 -8.89 17.78
N ARG A 567 2.24 -7.62 18.12
CA ARG A 567 2.89 -6.68 17.20
C ARG A 567 4.36 -7.01 16.97
N LEU A 568 4.73 -7.14 15.71
CA LEU A 568 6.10 -7.46 15.30
C LEU A 568 7.08 -6.32 15.58
N ASP A 569 6.67 -5.06 15.43
CA ASP A 569 7.49 -3.90 15.76
C ASP A 569 7.75 -3.78 17.28
N TRP A 570 6.80 -4.21 18.12
CA TRP A 570 7.03 -4.29 19.55
C TRP A 570 8.10 -5.33 19.91
N MET A 571 8.06 -6.49 19.22
CA MET A 571 9.10 -7.51 19.37
C MET A 571 10.47 -6.95 18.94
N ASN A 572 10.52 -6.18 17.84
CA ASN A 572 11.73 -5.52 17.36
C ASN A 572 12.21 -4.42 18.32
N ALA A 573 11.31 -3.63 18.90
CA ALA A 573 11.65 -2.63 19.92
C ALA A 573 12.30 -3.25 21.17
N ARG A 574 11.77 -4.39 21.64
CA ARG A 574 12.40 -5.17 22.73
C ARG A 574 13.77 -5.70 22.33
N ALA A 575 13.90 -6.23 21.10
CA ALA A 575 15.16 -6.74 20.58
C ALA A 575 16.21 -5.62 20.50
N SER A 576 15.86 -4.45 19.97
CA SER A 576 16.75 -3.29 19.88
C SER A 576 17.25 -2.80 21.25
N LEU A 577 16.37 -2.82 22.27
CA LEU A 577 16.78 -2.49 23.64
C LEU A 577 17.80 -3.49 24.19
N VAL A 578 17.59 -4.80 23.94
CA VAL A 578 18.54 -5.85 24.31
C VAL A 578 19.87 -5.69 23.59
N ASP A 579 19.83 -5.34 22.29
CA ASP A 579 21.04 -5.13 21.50
C ASP A 579 21.86 -3.94 22.00
N SER A 580 21.21 -2.86 22.39
CA SER A 580 21.87 -1.72 23.05
C SER A 580 22.59 -2.11 24.34
N TRP A 581 21.99 -3.01 25.15
CA TRP A 581 22.63 -3.54 26.35
C TRP A 581 23.83 -4.45 26.01
N ARG A 582 23.69 -5.31 24.98
CA ARG A 582 24.78 -6.20 24.50
C ARG A 582 25.97 -5.39 24.02
N MET A 583 25.74 -4.25 23.34
CA MET A 583 26.78 -3.32 22.92
C MET A 583 27.55 -2.71 24.12
N THR A 584 26.84 -2.45 25.22
CA THR A 584 27.48 -1.99 26.47
C THR A 584 28.39 -3.06 27.06
N ASP A 585 27.99 -4.35 27.01
CA ASP A 585 28.78 -5.45 27.47
C ASP A 585 30.03 -5.67 26.61
N LEU A 586 29.92 -5.52 25.29
CA LEU A 586 31.06 -5.53 24.37
C LEU A 586 32.05 -4.40 24.67
N ALA A 587 31.55 -3.17 24.83
CA ALA A 587 32.40 -2.03 25.14
C ALA A 587 33.06 -2.13 26.55
N ARG A 588 32.44 -2.85 27.51
CA ARG A 588 33.04 -3.18 28.76
C ARG A 588 34.20 -4.18 28.64
N ASP A 589 34.08 -5.17 27.74
CA ASP A 589 35.15 -6.13 27.48
C ASP A 589 36.36 -5.45 26.84
N ASP A 590 36.16 -4.42 26.00
CA ASP A 590 37.23 -3.61 25.42
C ASP A 590 38.10 -2.89 26.45
N LEU A 591 37.63 -2.70 27.70
CA LEU A 591 38.42 -2.15 28.82
C LEU A 591 39.47 -3.12 29.39
N ARG A 592 39.33 -4.42 29.10
CA ARG A 592 40.25 -5.43 29.58
C ARG A 592 41.59 -5.31 28.85
N THR A 593 42.63 -5.79 29.49
CA THR A 593 43.99 -5.90 28.93
C THR A 593 44.01 -7.03 27.90
N ASP A 594 44.76 -6.88 26.82
CA ASP A 594 45.04 -7.95 25.88
C ASP A 594 46.11 -8.89 26.48
N LEU A 595 45.74 -10.11 26.73
CA LEU A 595 46.62 -11.17 27.18
C LEU A 595 46.39 -12.41 26.33
N ASP A 596 47.37 -12.74 25.54
CA ASP A 596 47.26 -13.81 24.56
C ASP A 596 48.30 -14.91 24.81
N VAL A 597 47.91 -16.15 24.62
CA VAL A 597 48.83 -17.28 24.50
C VAL A 597 49.03 -17.53 23.03
N VAL A 598 50.30 -17.44 22.60
CA VAL A 598 50.69 -17.67 21.19
C VAL A 598 51.46 -18.98 21.13
N LEU A 599 50.94 -19.89 20.32
CA LEU A 599 51.60 -21.13 19.97
C LEU A 599 52.00 -21.04 18.50
N SER A 600 53.30 -21.11 18.19
CA SER A 600 53.78 -21.11 16.81
C SER A 600 54.71 -22.28 16.54
N GLY A 601 54.49 -22.96 15.43
CA GLY A 601 55.34 -24.05 14.96
C GLY A 601 55.82 -23.75 13.54
N ASP A 602 57.11 -23.83 13.33
CA ASP A 602 57.75 -23.62 12.05
C ASP A 602 58.48 -24.88 11.62
N LEU A 603 58.32 -25.29 10.37
CA LEU A 603 59.07 -26.38 9.74
C LEU A 603 59.73 -25.85 8.47
N GLY A 604 61.06 -25.91 8.40
CA GLY A 604 61.87 -25.45 7.26
C GLY A 604 62.26 -26.58 6.29
N SER A 605 62.51 -26.18 5.05
CA SER A 605 63.10 -27.07 3.99
C SER A 605 64.13 -26.28 3.23
N ASP A 606 65.29 -26.86 2.98
CA ASP A 606 66.42 -26.21 2.29
C ASP A 606 66.20 -26.09 0.74
N SER A 607 65.13 -26.62 0.21
CA SER A 607 64.84 -26.58 -1.21
C SER A 607 63.40 -26.27 -1.54
N ILE A 608 63.19 -25.48 -2.59
CA ILE A 608 61.86 -25.14 -3.07
C ILE A 608 61.19 -26.36 -3.69
N GLY A 609 59.98 -26.70 -3.25
CA GLY A 609 59.14 -27.72 -3.88
C GLY A 609 59.52 -29.17 -3.63
N SER A 610 60.45 -29.44 -2.72
CA SER A 610 60.87 -30.84 -2.44
C SER A 610 59.83 -31.58 -1.55
N GLY A 611 58.95 -30.90 -0.90
CA GLY A 611 57.99 -31.51 0.07
C GLY A 611 58.64 -32.18 1.27
N HIS A 612 60.00 -32.17 1.32
CA HIS A 612 60.82 -32.80 2.38
C HIS A 612 61.05 -31.72 3.49
N PHE A 613 60.19 -31.65 4.45
CA PHE A 613 60.42 -30.86 5.65
C PHE A 613 61.29 -31.66 6.63
N LYS A 614 62.33 -31.04 7.12
CA LYS A 614 63.24 -31.69 8.07
C LYS A 614 62.72 -31.43 9.49
N SER A 615 62.29 -32.45 10.22
CA SER A 615 61.90 -32.36 11.61
C SER A 615 62.98 -31.82 12.52
N SER A 616 64.30 -32.01 12.14
CA SER A 616 65.40 -31.43 12.89
C SER A 616 65.57 -29.93 12.82
N GLU A 617 64.84 -29.27 11.91
CA GLU A 617 64.81 -27.82 11.75
C GLU A 617 63.47 -27.24 12.26
N GLY A 618 62.60 -28.09 12.81
CA GLY A 618 61.35 -27.69 13.38
C GLY A 618 61.57 -26.85 14.68
N ARG A 619 60.85 -25.73 14.76
CA ARG A 619 60.83 -24.87 15.95
C ARG A 619 59.40 -24.77 16.50
N LEU A 620 59.23 -25.14 17.75
CA LEU A 620 57.99 -24.91 18.47
C LEU A 620 58.21 -23.79 19.50
N ARG A 621 57.37 -22.76 19.45
CA ARG A 621 57.45 -21.64 20.38
C ARG A 621 56.10 -21.51 21.08
N VAL A 622 56.17 -21.34 22.39
CA VAL A 622 55.00 -20.98 23.24
C VAL A 622 55.35 -19.64 23.89
N GLY A 623 54.52 -18.67 23.66
CA GLY A 623 54.68 -17.32 24.19
C GLY A 623 53.42 -16.82 24.89
N ILE A 624 53.62 -15.86 25.76
CA ILE A 624 52.55 -15.06 26.34
C ILE A 624 52.79 -13.63 25.87
N GLU A 625 51.81 -13.05 25.20
CA GLU A 625 51.81 -11.65 24.83
C GLU A 625 50.89 -10.87 25.74
N LEU A 626 51.41 -9.84 26.37
CA LEU A 626 50.68 -8.92 27.19
C LEU A 626 50.79 -7.53 26.60
N ASP A 627 49.70 -7.05 26.02
CA ASP A 627 49.60 -5.69 25.50
C ASP A 627 48.72 -4.85 26.48
N THR A 628 49.36 -3.96 27.21
CA THR A 628 48.69 -3.10 28.18
C THR A 628 49.00 -1.65 27.84
N PRO A 629 48.11 -1.01 27.05
CA PRO A 629 48.25 0.40 26.74
C PRO A 629 48.17 1.20 28.07
N LEU A 630 49.13 2.11 28.26
CA LEU A 630 49.24 2.97 29.46
C LEU A 630 48.04 3.92 29.62
N SER A 631 47.29 4.13 28.54
CA SER A 631 46.09 4.97 28.54
C SER A 631 44.99 4.32 27.71
N LYS A 632 43.86 4.03 28.33
CA LYS A 632 42.64 3.47 27.69
C LYS A 632 41.54 4.54 27.58
N VAL A 633 41.90 5.77 27.24
CA VAL A 633 40.93 6.89 27.12
C VAL A 633 39.85 6.61 26.07
N ARG A 634 40.24 6.05 24.93
CA ARG A 634 39.31 5.71 23.83
C ARG A 634 38.29 4.67 24.26
N GLU A 635 38.74 3.57 24.86
CA GLU A 635 37.89 2.46 25.32
C GLU A 635 36.99 2.91 26.48
N ARG A 636 37.52 3.68 27.42
CA ARG A 636 36.72 4.28 28.51
C ARG A 636 35.62 5.20 27.94
N ASN A 637 35.96 6.08 27.00
CA ASN A 637 34.99 7.00 26.42
C ASN A 637 33.94 6.23 25.63
N ARG A 638 34.32 5.17 24.88
CA ARG A 638 33.39 4.30 24.16
C ARG A 638 32.44 3.57 25.13
N TYR A 639 32.95 3.08 26.25
CA TYR A 639 32.10 2.45 27.28
C TYR A 639 31.11 3.44 27.86
N GLN A 640 31.55 4.66 28.23
CA GLN A 640 30.63 5.72 28.70
C GLN A 640 29.58 6.10 27.65
N ALA A 641 29.98 6.21 26.39
CA ALA A 641 29.06 6.49 25.28
C ALA A 641 28.01 5.37 25.12
N SER A 642 28.41 4.08 25.28
CA SER A 642 27.50 2.95 25.22
C SER A 642 26.49 2.91 26.37
N LEU A 643 26.92 3.29 27.59
CA LEU A 643 26.00 3.43 28.74
C LEU A 643 24.96 4.53 28.50
N ILE A 644 25.39 5.67 27.97
CA ILE A 644 24.47 6.76 27.62
C ILE A 644 23.51 6.29 26.51
N GLY A 645 24.03 5.63 25.48
CA GLY A 645 23.25 5.05 24.38
C GLY A 645 22.15 4.09 24.88
N TYR A 646 22.51 3.21 25.81
CA TYR A 646 21.55 2.31 26.44
C TYR A 646 20.45 3.06 27.21
N GLN A 647 20.81 4.11 27.97
CA GLN A 647 19.81 4.94 28.66
C GLN A 647 18.91 5.70 27.68
N GLN A 648 19.46 6.14 26.53
CA GLN A 648 18.66 6.74 25.46
C GLN A 648 17.68 5.73 24.86
N SER A 649 18.14 4.51 24.56
CA SER A 649 17.28 3.42 24.05
C SER A 649 16.16 3.06 25.03
N ARG A 650 16.45 3.04 26.34
CA ARG A 650 15.40 2.84 27.36
C ARG A 650 14.33 3.91 27.32
N ARG A 651 14.73 5.18 27.22
CA ARG A 651 13.76 6.30 27.10
C ARG A 651 12.96 6.24 25.81
N GLN A 652 13.59 5.87 24.70
CA GLN A 652 12.91 5.67 23.42
C GLN A 652 11.89 4.52 23.50
N TYR A 653 12.26 3.41 24.17
CA TYR A 653 11.33 2.30 24.37
C TYR A 653 10.11 2.71 25.21
N LEU A 654 10.29 3.46 26.30
CA LEU A 654 9.18 4.00 27.09
C LEU A 654 8.30 4.92 26.23
N SER A 655 8.90 5.82 25.44
CA SER A 655 8.16 6.70 24.53
C SER A 655 7.39 5.91 23.47
N PHE A 656 7.94 4.81 22.96
CA PHE A 656 7.25 3.89 22.05
C PHE A 656 6.01 3.27 22.72
N VAL A 657 6.16 2.72 23.92
CA VAL A 657 5.05 2.13 24.69
C VAL A 657 3.93 3.15 24.94
N ASP A 658 4.29 4.37 25.33
CA ASP A 658 3.33 5.45 25.55
C ASP A 658 2.65 5.89 24.24
N SER A 659 3.39 5.92 23.13
CA SER A 659 2.85 6.24 21.81
C SER A 659 1.84 5.21 21.31
N VAL A 660 2.09 3.92 21.57
CA VAL A 660 1.12 2.84 21.27
C VAL A 660 -0.15 3.00 22.10
N LEU A 661 -0.02 3.30 23.42
CA LEU A 661 -1.19 3.56 24.25
C LEU A 661 -1.98 4.79 23.76
N LEU A 662 -1.27 5.84 23.36
CA LEU A 662 -1.88 7.04 22.79
C LEU A 662 -2.66 6.73 21.50
N SER A 663 -2.11 5.91 20.59
CA SER A 663 -2.78 5.44 19.38
C SER A 663 -4.08 4.72 19.72
N PHE A 664 -4.08 3.77 20.67
CA PHE A 664 -5.31 3.07 21.07
C PHE A 664 -6.34 3.97 21.74
N ARG A 665 -5.91 4.95 22.53
CA ARG A 665 -6.83 5.97 23.06
C ARG A 665 -7.45 6.83 21.96
N GLN A 666 -6.68 7.11 20.90
CA GLN A 666 -7.19 7.79 19.71
C GLN A 666 -8.20 6.92 18.97
N HIS A 667 -7.90 5.65 18.72
CA HIS A 667 -8.84 4.71 18.10
C HIS A 667 -10.14 4.55 18.90
N ALA A 668 -10.05 4.46 20.23
CA ALA A 668 -11.23 4.36 21.09
C ALA A 668 -12.15 5.61 21.01
N ARG A 669 -11.56 6.80 20.83
CA ARG A 669 -12.34 8.04 20.63
C ARG A 669 -12.91 8.10 19.22
N LEU A 670 -12.10 7.79 18.20
CA LEU A 670 -12.51 7.84 16.80
C LEU A 670 -13.58 6.80 16.49
N SER A 671 -13.50 5.58 17.04
CA SER A 671 -14.53 4.57 16.85
C SER A 671 -15.89 5.07 17.37
N LYS A 672 -15.90 5.65 18.57
CA LYS A 672 -17.12 6.25 19.15
C LYS A 672 -17.67 7.40 18.31
N LEU A 673 -16.76 8.26 17.81
CA LEU A 673 -17.13 9.40 16.96
C LEU A 673 -17.71 8.94 15.63
N TYR A 674 -17.02 8.03 14.93
CA TYR A 674 -17.49 7.52 13.64
C TYR A 674 -18.80 6.75 13.76
N GLN A 675 -18.97 5.94 14.80
CA GLN A 675 -20.22 5.23 15.06
C GLN A 675 -21.40 6.19 15.22
N LEU A 676 -21.21 7.28 15.95
CA LEU A 676 -22.24 8.30 16.11
C LEU A 676 -22.46 9.10 14.81
N ASN A 677 -21.38 9.58 14.19
CA ASN A 677 -21.47 10.35 12.96
C ASN A 677 -22.09 9.55 11.81
N PHE A 678 -21.90 8.24 11.78
CA PHE A 678 -22.52 7.37 10.77
C PHE A 678 -24.05 7.40 10.86
N GLU A 679 -24.62 7.29 12.06
CA GLU A 679 -26.07 7.36 12.25
C GLU A 679 -26.60 8.80 12.08
N LEU A 680 -25.81 9.82 12.48
CA LEU A 680 -26.20 11.22 12.26
C LEU A 680 -26.18 11.59 10.77
N SER A 681 -25.17 11.18 10.04
CA SER A 681 -25.09 11.42 8.58
C SER A 681 -26.18 10.65 7.83
N ARG A 682 -26.52 9.43 8.27
CA ARG A 682 -27.68 8.70 7.75
C ARG A 682 -28.98 9.46 7.98
N ALA A 683 -29.19 9.95 9.19
CA ALA A 683 -30.36 10.77 9.50
C ALA A 683 -30.40 12.08 8.69
N ALA A 684 -29.25 12.69 8.42
CA ALA A 684 -29.13 13.87 7.56
C ALA A 684 -29.55 13.58 6.11
N VAL A 685 -29.09 12.44 5.52
CA VAL A 685 -29.52 12.01 4.16
C VAL A 685 -31.04 11.79 4.13
N ARG A 686 -31.59 11.11 5.13
CA ARG A 686 -33.06 10.90 5.26
C ARG A 686 -33.79 12.21 5.32
N GLY A 687 -33.33 13.16 6.13
CA GLY A 687 -33.88 14.51 6.21
C GLY A 687 -33.83 15.25 4.88
N ALA A 688 -32.70 15.16 4.16
CA ALA A 688 -32.56 15.80 2.87
C ALA A 688 -33.48 15.16 1.79
N ILE A 689 -33.65 13.84 1.80
CA ILE A 689 -34.64 13.15 0.93
C ILE A 689 -36.04 13.69 1.20
N ALA A 690 -36.46 13.78 2.45
CA ALA A 690 -37.76 14.29 2.83
C ALA A 690 -37.97 15.79 2.43
N GLN A 691 -36.90 16.58 2.50
CA GLN A 691 -36.94 17.99 2.06
C GLN A 691 -37.13 18.10 0.54
N VAL A 692 -36.44 17.28 -0.26
CA VAL A 692 -36.61 17.23 -1.72
C VAL A 692 -38.06 16.85 -2.06
N ASP A 693 -38.59 15.80 -1.41
CA ASP A 693 -39.96 15.35 -1.64
C ASP A 693 -41.00 16.44 -1.28
N LEU A 694 -40.86 17.07 -0.10
CA LEU A 694 -41.72 18.16 0.31
C LEU A 694 -41.65 19.38 -0.62
N ALA A 695 -40.44 19.78 -1.05
CA ALA A 695 -40.26 20.90 -1.95
C ALA A 695 -40.92 20.62 -3.32
N ARG A 696 -40.86 19.39 -3.79
CA ARG A 696 -41.52 18.92 -5.00
C ARG A 696 -43.05 18.90 -4.88
N LEU A 697 -43.57 18.36 -3.79
CA LEU A 697 -45.03 18.37 -3.52
C LEU A 697 -45.58 19.78 -3.53
N ARG A 698 -44.88 20.74 -2.93
CA ARG A 698 -45.26 22.18 -2.97
C ARG A 698 -45.23 22.75 -4.39
N LEU A 699 -44.28 22.34 -5.25
CA LEU A 699 -44.22 22.79 -6.63
C LEU A 699 -45.38 22.25 -7.46
N ASN A 700 -45.89 21.05 -7.14
CA ASN A 700 -47.02 20.41 -7.83
C ASN A 700 -48.40 20.68 -7.22
N GLU A 701 -48.47 21.45 -6.12
CA GLU A 701 -49.73 21.75 -5.44
C GLU A 701 -50.70 22.43 -6.42
N PRO A 702 -51.94 21.93 -6.60
CA PRO A 702 -52.93 22.55 -7.46
C PRO A 702 -53.36 23.89 -6.93
N PRO A 703 -53.68 24.88 -7.80
CA PRO A 703 -54.13 26.21 -7.37
C PRO A 703 -55.43 26.14 -6.56
N GLN A 704 -55.41 26.73 -5.38
CA GLN A 704 -56.61 26.79 -4.51
C GLN A 704 -57.67 27.71 -5.12
N PRO A 705 -58.94 27.29 -5.26
CA PRO A 705 -60.01 28.13 -5.79
C PRO A 705 -60.16 29.40 -4.94
N GLY A 706 -60.01 30.56 -5.57
CA GLY A 706 -60.23 31.87 -4.92
C GLY A 706 -59.01 32.54 -4.30
N LYS A 707 -57.85 31.97 -4.36
CA LYS A 707 -56.57 32.65 -4.11
C LYS A 707 -55.78 32.80 -5.39
N ASN A 708 -55.21 33.97 -5.63
CA ASN A 708 -54.20 34.13 -6.71
C ASN A 708 -53.09 33.14 -6.41
N SER A 709 -53.04 32.04 -7.15
CA SER A 709 -52.05 31.01 -6.99
C SER A 709 -50.72 31.47 -7.60
N GLN A 710 -50.06 32.36 -6.88
CA GLN A 710 -48.66 32.59 -7.13
C GLN A 710 -47.89 31.59 -6.26
N PHE A 711 -47.06 30.75 -6.87
CA PHE A 711 -46.06 30.03 -6.14
C PHE A 711 -45.32 30.98 -5.21
N GLY A 712 -45.02 30.55 -3.98
CA GLY A 712 -44.25 31.33 -3.05
C GLY A 712 -42.94 31.79 -3.70
N ALA A 713 -42.52 33.04 -3.42
CA ALA A 713 -41.33 33.63 -4.06
C ALA A 713 -40.00 32.81 -3.85
N THR A 714 -40.03 31.77 -3.04
CA THR A 714 -38.89 30.97 -2.64
C THR A 714 -38.95 29.50 -3.11
N THR A 715 -40.05 29.02 -3.68
CA THR A 715 -40.31 27.59 -3.94
C THR A 715 -39.23 26.95 -4.84
N ALA A 716 -38.81 27.64 -5.90
CA ALA A 716 -37.75 27.17 -6.77
C ALA A 716 -36.40 27.12 -6.07
N ARG A 717 -36.09 28.14 -5.29
CA ARG A 717 -34.84 28.18 -4.51
C ARG A 717 -34.83 27.09 -3.44
N ASP A 718 -35.96 26.83 -2.80
CA ASP A 718 -36.07 25.80 -1.76
C ASP A 718 -35.84 24.41 -2.36
N LEU A 719 -36.34 24.12 -3.57
CA LEU A 719 -36.04 22.87 -4.28
C LEU A 719 -34.58 22.73 -4.66
N VAL A 720 -33.96 23.79 -5.22
CA VAL A 720 -32.54 23.79 -5.58
C VAL A 720 -31.66 23.58 -4.33
N ASN A 721 -31.98 24.24 -3.23
CA ASN A 721 -31.27 24.05 -1.95
C ASN A 721 -31.41 22.62 -1.44
N ALA A 722 -32.61 22.05 -1.45
CA ALA A 722 -32.84 20.67 -1.01
C ALA A 722 -32.10 19.65 -1.83
N LEU A 723 -31.95 19.87 -3.16
CA LEU A 723 -31.15 19.01 -4.03
C LEU A 723 -29.65 19.09 -3.71
N ASN A 724 -29.14 20.29 -3.43
CA ASN A 724 -27.75 20.47 -3.03
C ASN A 724 -27.48 19.90 -1.63
N ASP A 725 -28.40 20.07 -0.68
CA ASP A 725 -28.31 19.48 0.65
C ASP A 725 -28.31 17.95 0.59
N LEU A 726 -29.10 17.35 -0.31
CA LEU A 726 -29.09 15.90 -0.55
C LEU A 726 -27.75 15.42 -1.11
N LEU A 727 -27.17 16.17 -2.07
CA LEU A 727 -25.85 15.87 -2.61
C LEU A 727 -24.78 15.91 -1.51
N GLU A 728 -24.76 16.98 -0.71
CA GLU A 728 -23.78 17.16 0.37
C GLU A 728 -23.94 16.08 1.46
N ALA A 729 -25.16 15.80 1.89
CA ALA A 729 -25.46 14.77 2.87
C ALA A 729 -25.03 13.37 2.38
N SER A 730 -25.32 13.04 1.12
CA SER A 730 -24.93 11.75 0.51
C SER A 730 -23.40 11.59 0.44
N ASN A 731 -22.68 12.65 0.04
CA ASN A 731 -21.22 12.65 0.00
C ASN A 731 -20.60 12.57 1.41
N SER A 732 -21.22 13.24 2.39
CA SER A 732 -20.80 13.18 3.80
C SER A 732 -21.00 11.80 4.39
N PHE A 733 -22.12 11.15 4.13
CA PHE A 733 -22.42 9.79 4.59
C PHE A 733 -21.39 8.78 4.08
N LEU A 734 -21.06 8.82 2.78
CA LEU A 734 -20.03 8.01 2.18
C LEU A 734 -18.64 8.27 2.81
N SER A 735 -18.31 9.53 3.03
CA SER A 735 -17.02 9.92 3.63
C SER A 735 -16.87 9.38 5.05
N VAL A 736 -17.94 9.43 5.85
CA VAL A 736 -17.94 8.88 7.21
C VAL A 736 -17.79 7.37 7.22
N TRP A 737 -18.46 6.66 6.32
CA TRP A 737 -18.32 5.21 6.19
C TRP A 737 -16.91 4.79 5.78
N ILE A 738 -16.35 5.43 4.74
CA ILE A 738 -14.97 5.16 4.27
C ILE A 738 -13.96 5.43 5.39
N GLY A 739 -14.14 6.53 6.12
CA GLY A 739 -13.29 6.85 7.27
C GLY A 739 -13.37 5.82 8.39
N TYR A 740 -14.57 5.28 8.63
CA TYR A 740 -14.79 4.22 9.61
C TYR A 740 -14.11 2.90 9.20
N GLU A 741 -14.28 2.46 7.95
CA GLU A 741 -13.63 1.25 7.44
C GLU A 741 -12.10 1.37 7.41
N ALA A 742 -11.56 2.50 7.00
CA ALA A 742 -10.13 2.78 7.05
C ALA A 742 -9.60 2.72 8.50
N MET A 743 -10.36 3.27 9.47
CA MET A 743 -10.03 3.20 10.90
C MET A 743 -10.09 1.75 11.42
N ARG A 744 -11.07 0.95 10.98
CA ARG A 744 -11.24 -0.46 11.37
C ARG A 744 -10.05 -1.31 10.87
N MET A 745 -9.66 -1.14 9.61
CA MET A 745 -8.48 -1.81 9.03
C MET A 745 -7.19 -1.38 9.76
N ARG A 746 -7.03 -0.08 10.02
CA ARG A 746 -5.88 0.43 10.75
C ARG A 746 -5.81 -0.13 12.18
N LEU A 747 -6.94 -0.27 12.85
CA LEU A 747 -7.00 -0.83 14.20
C LEU A 747 -6.54 -2.29 14.24
N THR A 748 -6.91 -3.13 13.27
CA THR A 748 -6.43 -4.52 13.19
C THR A 748 -4.92 -4.60 12.99
N TYR A 749 -4.35 -3.68 12.19
CA TYR A 749 -2.91 -3.53 12.06
C TYR A 749 -2.26 -3.11 13.39
N ASP A 750 -2.78 -2.08 14.05
CA ASP A 750 -2.23 -1.57 15.31
C ASP A 750 -2.36 -2.57 16.46
N LEU A 751 -3.34 -3.48 16.43
CA LEU A 751 -3.46 -4.61 17.35
C LEU A 751 -2.46 -5.74 17.06
N GLY A 752 -1.91 -5.82 15.84
CA GLY A 752 -1.10 -6.94 15.35
C GLY A 752 -1.93 -8.17 14.98
N THR A 753 -3.24 -8.00 14.76
CA THR A 753 -4.18 -9.08 14.41
C THR A 753 -4.53 -9.12 12.93
N MET A 754 -4.00 -8.19 12.14
CA MET A 754 -4.25 -8.11 10.71
C MET A 754 -3.70 -9.36 10.01
N ARG A 755 -4.57 -10.08 9.31
CA ARG A 755 -4.20 -11.22 8.47
C ARG A 755 -4.40 -10.86 7.02
N LEU A 756 -3.44 -11.25 6.19
CA LEU A 756 -3.53 -11.11 4.74
C LEU A 756 -3.62 -12.51 4.13
N SER A 757 -4.45 -12.65 3.12
CA SER A 757 -4.49 -13.84 2.25
C SER A 757 -3.18 -13.99 1.46
N GLU A 758 -3.03 -15.09 0.73
CA GLU A 758 -1.88 -15.30 -0.17
C GLU A 758 -1.77 -14.19 -1.23
N ASN A 759 -2.90 -13.65 -1.67
CA ASN A 759 -2.98 -12.51 -2.61
C ASN A 759 -2.71 -11.16 -1.95
N GLY A 760 -2.34 -11.11 -0.67
CA GLY A 760 -2.05 -9.88 0.05
C GLY A 760 -3.28 -9.04 0.44
N ILE A 761 -4.48 -9.61 0.38
CA ILE A 761 -5.75 -8.94 0.73
C ILE A 761 -6.08 -9.21 2.19
N TRP A 762 -6.56 -8.18 2.87
CA TRP A 762 -7.00 -8.29 4.26
C TRP A 762 -8.23 -9.22 4.39
N GLU A 763 -8.11 -10.19 5.30
CA GLU A 763 -9.22 -11.04 5.72
C GLU A 763 -9.98 -10.32 6.84
N ASP A 764 -11.22 -9.90 6.53
CA ASP A 764 -12.05 -9.19 7.51
C ASP A 764 -12.43 -10.12 8.66
N PRO A 765 -12.01 -9.83 9.91
CA PRO A 765 -12.38 -10.66 11.06
C PRO A 765 -13.83 -10.45 11.52
N GLY A 766 -14.60 -9.56 10.87
CA GLY A 766 -15.90 -9.10 11.35
C GLY A 766 -15.78 -8.11 12.49
N PRO A 767 -16.41 -8.32 13.66
CA PRO A 767 -16.31 -7.41 14.80
C PRO A 767 -14.87 -7.32 15.32
N VAL A 768 -14.35 -6.08 15.47
CA VAL A 768 -13.02 -5.85 16.01
C VAL A 768 -13.11 -5.54 17.50
N LEU A 769 -12.63 -6.48 18.31
CA LEU A 769 -12.62 -6.38 19.77
C LEU A 769 -11.20 -6.14 20.28
N SER A 770 -11.04 -5.40 21.38
CA SER A 770 -9.74 -5.18 22.01
C SER A 770 -9.15 -6.44 22.64
N VAL A 771 -9.96 -7.43 22.91
CA VAL A 771 -9.54 -8.75 23.43
C VAL A 771 -9.76 -9.77 22.33
N VAL A 772 -8.65 -10.25 21.78
CA VAL A 772 -8.68 -11.40 20.88
C VAL A 772 -8.35 -12.62 21.72
N PRO A 773 -9.22 -13.65 21.79
CA PRO A 773 -8.81 -14.90 22.40
C PRO A 773 -7.58 -15.42 21.65
N LEU A 774 -6.49 -15.60 22.38
CA LEU A 774 -5.28 -16.22 21.82
C LEU A 774 -5.63 -17.61 21.32
N PRO A 775 -5.15 -18.02 20.13
CA PRO A 775 -5.45 -19.32 19.54
C PRO A 775 -4.90 -20.48 20.40
#